data_5680b7d4f0466407325c4cf7c873f6f8
#
_entry.id   5680b7d4f0466407325c4cf7c873f6f8
#
_cell.length_a   1.000
_cell.length_b   1.000
_cell.length_c   1.000
_cell.angle_alpha   90.00
_cell.angle_beta   90.00
_cell.angle_gamma   90.00
#
_symmetry.space_group_name_H-M   'P 1'
#
loop_
_entity.id
_entity.type
_entity.pdbx_description
1 polymer ?
#
loop_
_entity_poly.entity_id
_entity_poly.type
_entity_poly.pdbx_seq_one_letter_code
_entity_poly.pdbx_strand_id
1 'polypeptide(L)'
;MRCTLSHRGVGVLLAVLLVCIIPAGPLMATEPNADIAGTVTDSATGQPLQGSEVILTLQGRAVSTTVTDQFGRFIIHDLALGEYSVTVRLIGFRPESRAVSIRDGVTHTVAFRLTSIPVNLQAITVTAQSPIAVDTRSGDQVFKQNDFHGAPTITTSQILQQSIVGAVRAPTGEVHIRGQHAEYTYYVDGVPVNAGISGSLNELFDPEVVDRIDFQTGGWDAEFGDKNAAIVNVLTRIPSGGFHADASTYVGSFNSNGQSLNLSNSMGRWGFFASGSRQSTAMRREPVMFDTLTDAPINFHNSGEDLSGFGKLQFTPSARDAFNLDVNWTRTRSAVPFDSTGGTLLDDHQRDINAFANLSWRHRFAADSAAGLEEGSDLFTSLFYRHGSLQYNPGADDDPSFIFFPDTTPFNLREDRSFNTTGTKIDFQWRPSHAVAFKSGTLASVTTGHELFVATATDGSRGPVSNSGLSGHDLGVYAQTVLAPTEWFELRTGARYDTHVAPFAGNQHQLSPRVKVSFFPDPANTFYAYYGRLFVPTNVEDLRAITSAADSGVVTAPTLPERDDFYEMGYIHRFPFGVVAKLSAYHKRSAPGIDDNTVPGSAIVTSVNIAQIRVTGIESVIEIRPRGPVSGYLNLALSHAYGHGPITGGFFPASTPTGWFDLDHDQRLSAVASAVYSVNRFFLSTTGIYGSGLTNGLEVDASDPTLPHYGTGLFDFNSGYKVKSNFVLDLSAGYSIILGGAVVRPQLYVNNVFDSEYLLKGAFFSGASVGRPRSMQLRVSVAR
;
A
#
# COMPACT_ATOMS: atom_id res chain seq x y z
N MET A 1 -7.67 28.61 20.36
CA MET A 1 -6.80 27.48 20.71
C MET A 1 -5.37 27.75 20.24
N ARG A 2 -4.44 28.00 21.17
CA ARG A 2 -3.03 28.28 20.83
C ARG A 2 -2.31 26.94 20.69
N CYS A 3 -1.94 26.60 19.45
CA CYS A 3 -1.10 25.45 19.16
C CYS A 3 0.35 25.79 19.56
N THR A 4 0.76 25.41 20.75
CA THR A 4 2.17 25.50 21.16
C THR A 4 2.89 24.26 20.63
N LEU A 5 3.49 24.37 19.44
CA LEU A 5 4.49 23.43 18.97
C LEU A 5 5.64 23.41 19.98
N SER A 6 5.88 22.29 20.63
CA SER A 6 7.03 22.16 21.53
C SER A 6 8.31 22.39 20.72
N HIS A 7 9.15 23.33 21.15
CA HIS A 7 10.39 23.69 20.47
C HIS A 7 11.36 22.51 20.21
N ARG A 8 11.16 21.39 20.86
CA ARG A 8 11.98 20.18 20.66
C ARG A 8 11.60 19.40 19.38
N GLY A 9 10.31 19.33 19.01
CA GLY A 9 9.87 18.65 17.79
C GLY A 9 10.29 19.37 16.51
N VAL A 10 10.26 20.71 16.55
CA VAL A 10 10.70 21.54 15.41
C VAL A 10 12.20 21.43 15.17
N GLY A 11 12.99 21.30 16.26
CA GLY A 11 14.44 21.11 16.15
C GLY A 11 14.84 19.79 15.49
N VAL A 12 14.09 18.73 15.74
CA VAL A 12 14.33 17.41 15.12
C VAL A 12 13.90 17.40 13.65
N LEU A 13 12.79 18.04 13.31
CA LEU A 13 12.38 18.20 11.91
C LEU A 13 13.38 19.04 11.10
N LEU A 14 13.91 20.12 11.72
CA LEU A 14 14.98 20.92 11.12
C LEU A 14 16.31 20.15 11.04
N ALA A 15 16.61 19.26 11.99
CA ALA A 15 17.79 18.41 11.95
C ALA A 15 17.71 17.35 10.86
N VAL A 16 16.52 16.76 10.60
CA VAL A 16 16.30 15.84 9.47
C VAL A 16 16.38 16.58 8.14
N LEU A 17 15.87 17.81 8.08
CA LEU A 17 16.05 18.69 6.92
C LEU A 17 17.52 19.10 6.74
N LEU A 18 18.28 19.30 7.83
CA LEU A 18 19.71 19.66 7.76
C LEU A 18 20.63 18.48 7.43
N VAL A 19 20.28 17.25 7.79
CA VAL A 19 21.05 16.06 7.38
C VAL A 19 20.85 15.75 5.89
N CYS A 20 19.72 16.17 5.32
CA CYS A 20 19.49 16.13 3.86
C CYS A 20 20.16 17.31 3.11
N ILE A 21 20.58 18.36 3.81
CA ILE A 21 21.41 19.44 3.26
C ILE A 21 22.87 19.09 3.54
N ILE A 22 23.44 18.14 2.81
CA ILE A 22 24.88 18.07 2.59
C ILE A 22 25.31 19.47 2.11
N PRO A 23 26.33 20.12 2.69
CA PRO A 23 26.76 21.42 2.21
C PRO A 23 27.01 21.30 0.72
N ALA A 24 26.21 21.99 -0.06
CA ALA A 24 26.51 22.21 -1.45
C ALA A 24 27.91 22.81 -1.49
N GLY A 25 28.86 22.07 -2.02
CA GLY A 25 30.11 22.64 -2.48
C GLY A 25 29.79 23.87 -3.33
N PRO A 26 30.75 24.75 -3.62
CA PRO A 26 30.49 26.01 -4.26
C PRO A 26 29.56 25.80 -5.43
N LEU A 27 28.44 26.52 -5.43
CA LEU A 27 27.48 26.58 -6.54
C LEU A 27 28.28 26.88 -7.80
N MET A 28 28.70 25.85 -8.51
CA MET A 28 29.08 25.98 -9.91
C MET A 28 27.85 26.56 -10.60
N ALA A 29 28.02 27.57 -11.39
CA ALA A 29 26.99 28.17 -12.21
C ALA A 29 26.20 27.03 -12.86
N THR A 30 24.90 26.93 -12.55
CA THR A 30 24.01 25.93 -13.12
C THR A 30 24.03 26.12 -14.62
N GLU A 31 24.59 25.16 -15.34
CA GLU A 31 24.36 25.01 -16.76
C GLU A 31 22.83 25.01 -16.98
N PRO A 32 22.32 25.73 -17.98
CA PRO A 32 20.89 25.78 -18.25
C PRO A 32 20.38 24.36 -18.53
N ASN A 33 19.46 23.89 -17.70
CA ASN A 33 18.78 22.64 -17.93
C ASN A 33 17.63 22.84 -18.93
N ALA A 34 17.40 21.86 -19.79
CA ALA A 34 16.37 21.86 -20.80
C ALA A 34 15.42 20.67 -20.64
N ASP A 35 14.25 20.75 -21.20
CA ASP A 35 13.31 19.66 -21.27
C ASP A 35 13.27 19.04 -22.68
N ILE A 36 12.97 17.74 -22.76
CA ILE A 36 12.57 17.11 -24.01
C ILE A 36 11.08 16.79 -23.90
N ALA A 37 10.27 17.50 -24.65
CA ALA A 37 8.85 17.18 -24.80
C ALA A 37 8.63 16.51 -26.17
N GLY A 38 7.60 15.66 -26.27
CA GLY A 38 7.34 15.02 -27.53
C GLY A 38 5.98 14.39 -27.66
N THR A 39 5.69 13.95 -28.88
CA THR A 39 4.50 13.20 -29.22
C THR A 39 4.87 11.93 -29.96
N VAL A 40 4.12 10.88 -29.69
CA VAL A 40 4.24 9.59 -30.37
C VAL A 40 2.93 9.27 -31.04
N THR A 41 2.98 9.08 -32.35
CA THR A 41 1.80 8.78 -33.17
C THR A 41 2.07 7.56 -34.07
N ASP A 42 1.01 6.90 -34.49
CA ASP A 42 1.08 5.87 -35.54
C ASP A 42 1.37 6.53 -36.89
N SER A 43 2.33 6.01 -37.64
CA SER A 43 2.74 6.59 -38.93
C SER A 43 1.68 6.44 -40.03
N ALA A 44 0.79 5.46 -39.98
CA ALA A 44 -0.23 5.19 -40.96
C ALA A 44 -1.53 5.95 -40.67
N THR A 45 -1.92 6.05 -39.40
CA THR A 45 -3.20 6.63 -38.99
C THR A 45 -3.08 8.06 -38.46
N GLY A 46 -1.88 8.45 -38.01
CA GLY A 46 -1.65 9.73 -37.31
C GLY A 46 -2.14 9.76 -35.87
N GLN A 47 -2.67 8.66 -35.39
CA GLN A 47 -3.26 8.58 -34.04
C GLN A 47 -2.19 8.58 -32.94
N PRO A 48 -2.46 9.19 -31.78
CA PRO A 48 -1.52 9.18 -30.65
C PRO A 48 -1.38 7.78 -30.05
N LEU A 49 -0.16 7.42 -29.73
CA LEU A 49 0.21 6.15 -29.14
C LEU A 49 0.41 6.33 -27.64
N GLN A 50 -0.62 5.99 -26.86
CA GLN A 50 -0.54 5.97 -25.38
C GLN A 50 0.30 4.80 -24.89
N GLY A 51 0.99 5.00 -23.75
CA GLY A 51 1.76 3.94 -23.11
C GLY A 51 3.00 3.52 -23.90
N SER A 52 3.39 4.30 -24.89
CA SER A 52 4.69 4.10 -25.54
C SER A 52 5.81 4.38 -24.55
N GLU A 53 6.71 3.42 -24.37
CA GLU A 53 7.88 3.58 -23.52
C GLU A 53 8.88 4.52 -24.22
N VAL A 54 9.27 5.56 -23.53
CA VAL A 54 10.24 6.56 -24.02
C VAL A 54 11.50 6.46 -23.16
N ILE A 55 12.59 5.99 -23.75
CA ILE A 55 13.86 5.78 -23.07
C ILE A 55 14.83 6.87 -23.53
N LEU A 56 15.36 7.64 -22.60
CA LEU A 56 16.42 8.59 -22.84
C LEU A 56 17.77 7.97 -22.49
N THR A 57 18.70 8.00 -23.44
CA THR A 57 20.06 7.53 -23.25
C THR A 57 21.08 8.65 -23.46
N LEU A 58 22.10 8.68 -22.61
CA LEU A 58 23.28 9.52 -22.73
C LEU A 58 24.52 8.60 -22.82
N GLN A 59 25.30 8.76 -23.88
CA GLN A 59 26.48 7.90 -24.13
C GLN A 59 26.17 6.38 -24.06
N GLY A 60 24.99 5.98 -24.60
CA GLY A 60 24.58 4.57 -24.61
C GLY A 60 24.01 4.02 -23.28
N ARG A 61 23.94 4.84 -22.23
CA ARG A 61 23.38 4.47 -20.92
C ARG A 61 22.02 5.14 -20.75
N ALA A 62 21.01 4.36 -20.36
CA ALA A 62 19.69 4.91 -20.04
C ALA A 62 19.78 5.83 -18.83
N VAL A 63 19.34 7.08 -18.96
CA VAL A 63 19.35 8.11 -17.92
C VAL A 63 17.95 8.49 -17.47
N SER A 64 16.92 8.25 -18.29
CA SER A 64 15.52 8.46 -17.93
C SER A 64 14.63 7.53 -18.74
N THR A 65 13.50 7.14 -18.18
CA THR A 65 12.43 6.42 -18.88
C THR A 65 11.10 7.01 -18.45
N THR A 66 10.23 7.30 -19.43
CA THR A 66 8.86 7.74 -19.21
C THR A 66 7.92 7.00 -20.15
N VAL A 67 6.61 7.20 -20.02
CA VAL A 67 5.61 6.66 -20.94
C VAL A 67 4.73 7.77 -21.46
N THR A 68 4.19 7.60 -22.66
CA THR A 68 3.29 8.58 -23.25
C THR A 68 1.91 8.57 -22.58
N ASP A 69 1.32 9.75 -22.41
CA ASP A 69 -0.03 9.94 -21.92
C ASP A 69 -1.08 9.48 -22.97
N GLN A 70 -2.36 9.63 -22.65
CA GLN A 70 -3.48 9.28 -23.51
C GLN A 70 -3.52 10.04 -24.84
N PHE A 71 -2.79 11.15 -24.96
CA PHE A 71 -2.64 11.94 -26.18
C PHE A 71 -1.31 11.67 -26.90
N GLY A 72 -0.64 10.56 -26.53
CA GLY A 72 0.66 10.22 -27.08
C GLY A 72 1.79 11.18 -26.69
N ARG A 73 1.61 12.04 -25.68
CA ARG A 73 2.59 13.06 -25.29
C ARG A 73 3.48 12.53 -24.18
N PHE A 74 4.72 12.92 -24.20
CA PHE A 74 5.68 12.71 -23.12
C PHE A 74 6.49 13.97 -22.85
N ILE A 75 7.02 14.07 -21.65
CA ILE A 75 8.00 15.08 -21.29
C ILE A 75 9.04 14.48 -20.37
N ILE A 76 10.29 14.81 -20.61
CA ILE A 76 11.44 14.46 -19.79
C ILE A 76 12.07 15.78 -19.38
N HIS A 77 12.03 16.06 -18.10
CA HIS A 77 12.45 17.35 -17.55
C HIS A 77 13.93 17.37 -17.20
N ASP A 78 14.50 18.58 -17.21
CA ASP A 78 15.72 18.96 -16.53
C ASP A 78 16.97 18.21 -16.99
N LEU A 79 17.16 18.14 -18.23
CA LEU A 79 18.32 17.52 -18.85
C LEU A 79 19.47 18.50 -18.93
N ALA A 80 20.63 18.07 -18.51
CA ALA A 80 21.86 18.83 -18.70
C ALA A 80 22.20 18.99 -20.20
N LEU A 81 23.02 19.97 -20.53
CA LEU A 81 23.51 20.11 -21.89
C LEU A 81 24.24 18.82 -22.33
N GLY A 82 23.96 18.34 -23.53
CA GLY A 82 24.53 17.08 -23.99
C GLY A 82 23.85 16.50 -25.23
N GLU A 83 24.46 15.43 -25.76
CA GLU A 83 23.93 14.66 -26.89
C GLU A 83 23.18 13.44 -26.36
N TYR A 84 21.87 13.45 -26.51
CA TYR A 84 20.97 12.39 -26.06
C TYR A 84 20.42 11.57 -27.22
N SER A 85 20.04 10.34 -26.94
CA SER A 85 19.20 9.54 -27.83
C SER A 85 17.87 9.22 -27.13
N VAL A 86 16.78 9.63 -27.74
CA VAL A 86 15.41 9.28 -27.31
C VAL A 86 14.96 8.09 -28.13
N THR A 87 14.70 6.97 -27.47
CA THR A 87 14.17 5.74 -28.10
C THR A 87 12.75 5.54 -27.63
N VAL A 88 11.83 5.40 -28.57
CA VAL A 88 10.42 5.10 -28.28
C VAL A 88 10.10 3.68 -28.71
N ARG A 89 9.46 2.93 -27.81
CA ARG A 89 9.01 1.56 -28.05
C ARG A 89 7.53 1.42 -27.72
N LEU A 90 6.82 0.70 -28.56
CA LEU A 90 5.46 0.23 -28.29
C LEU A 90 5.31 -1.15 -28.94
N ILE A 91 4.61 -2.06 -28.24
CA ILE A 91 4.38 -3.40 -28.76
C ILE A 91 3.56 -3.30 -30.05
N GLY A 92 4.00 -4.04 -31.08
CA GLY A 92 3.39 -3.99 -32.40
C GLY A 92 3.93 -2.89 -33.30
N PHE A 93 4.86 -2.09 -32.83
CA PHE A 93 5.51 -1.03 -33.59
C PHE A 93 7.02 -1.21 -33.65
N ARG A 94 7.61 -0.75 -34.75
CA ARG A 94 9.07 -0.68 -34.88
C ARG A 94 9.58 0.43 -33.95
N PRO A 95 10.53 0.09 -33.04
CA PRO A 95 11.17 1.11 -32.21
C PRO A 95 11.81 2.19 -33.07
N GLU A 96 11.64 3.45 -32.68
CA GLU A 96 12.27 4.59 -33.34
C GLU A 96 13.18 5.32 -32.36
N SER A 97 14.40 5.66 -32.80
CA SER A 97 15.35 6.41 -32.00
C SER A 97 15.72 7.71 -32.71
N ARG A 98 15.81 8.81 -31.94
CA ARG A 98 16.25 10.12 -32.45
C ARG A 98 17.31 10.72 -31.56
N ALA A 99 18.36 11.23 -32.15
CA ALA A 99 19.33 12.03 -31.45
C ALA A 99 18.77 13.43 -31.18
N VAL A 100 18.96 13.91 -29.95
CA VAL A 100 18.56 15.25 -29.51
C VAL A 100 19.76 15.90 -28.84
N SER A 101 20.18 17.03 -29.44
CA SER A 101 21.29 17.82 -28.90
C SER A 101 20.70 18.96 -28.07
N ILE A 102 20.97 18.92 -26.78
CA ILE A 102 20.61 20.00 -25.86
C ILE A 102 21.79 20.93 -25.71
N ARG A 103 21.67 22.14 -26.24
CA ARG A 103 22.72 23.17 -26.26
C ARG A 103 22.31 24.45 -25.52
N ASP A 104 21.07 24.54 -25.12
CA ASP A 104 20.48 25.69 -24.44
C ASP A 104 19.46 25.25 -23.41
N GLY A 105 18.97 26.16 -22.59
CA GLY A 105 18.00 25.88 -21.50
C GLY A 105 16.55 25.91 -21.94
N VAL A 106 16.22 25.64 -23.22
CA VAL A 106 14.86 25.64 -23.73
C VAL A 106 14.32 24.21 -23.91
N THR A 107 13.00 24.07 -23.92
CA THR A 107 12.35 22.80 -24.22
C THR A 107 12.55 22.38 -25.68
N HIS A 108 13.17 21.23 -25.90
CA HIS A 108 13.32 20.62 -27.22
C HIS A 108 12.13 19.73 -27.54
N THR A 109 11.46 19.98 -28.66
CA THR A 109 10.29 19.18 -29.06
C THR A 109 10.66 18.13 -30.09
N VAL A 110 10.27 16.86 -29.85
CA VAL A 110 10.49 15.75 -30.77
C VAL A 110 9.18 15.02 -31.05
N ALA A 111 8.96 14.65 -32.32
CA ALA A 111 7.79 13.88 -32.71
C ALA A 111 8.22 12.52 -33.26
N PHE A 112 7.62 11.44 -32.77
CA PHE A 112 7.85 10.10 -33.26
C PHE A 112 6.63 9.61 -34.03
N ARG A 113 6.87 8.92 -35.15
CA ARG A 113 5.83 8.29 -35.94
C ARG A 113 6.14 6.82 -36.09
N LEU A 114 5.68 6.02 -35.13
CA LEU A 114 5.99 4.60 -35.10
C LEU A 114 5.24 3.87 -36.22
N THR A 115 5.95 3.01 -36.93
CA THR A 115 5.38 2.17 -37.97
C THR A 115 4.97 0.84 -37.37
N SER A 116 3.70 0.45 -37.55
CA SER A 116 3.24 -0.89 -37.14
C SER A 116 4.00 -1.95 -37.94
N ILE A 117 4.47 -2.98 -37.27
CA ILE A 117 5.12 -4.14 -37.91
C ILE A 117 4.22 -5.34 -37.81
N PRO A 118 4.03 -6.13 -38.90
CA PRO A 118 3.52 -7.47 -38.79
C PRO A 118 4.53 -8.27 -37.95
N VAL A 119 4.08 -8.75 -36.80
CA VAL A 119 4.96 -9.31 -35.78
C VAL A 119 5.64 -10.56 -36.30
N ASN A 120 6.91 -10.45 -36.66
CA ASN A 120 7.81 -11.57 -36.75
C ASN A 120 8.33 -11.82 -35.31
N LEU A 121 7.93 -12.94 -34.71
CA LEU A 121 7.99 -13.28 -33.29
C LEU A 121 9.43 -13.47 -32.75
N GLN A 122 10.22 -12.43 -32.68
CA GLN A 122 11.45 -12.41 -31.90
C GLN A 122 11.22 -11.55 -30.65
N ALA A 123 11.25 -12.23 -29.51
CA ALA A 123 11.25 -11.70 -28.13
C ALA A 123 10.42 -10.40 -27.93
N ILE A 124 9.12 -10.54 -27.75
CA ILE A 124 8.27 -9.46 -27.27
C ILE A 124 8.57 -9.28 -25.79
N THR A 125 9.31 -8.23 -25.42
CA THR A 125 9.34 -7.77 -24.05
C THR A 125 7.99 -7.10 -23.77
N VAL A 126 7.08 -7.83 -23.17
CA VAL A 126 5.81 -7.27 -22.69
C VAL A 126 6.13 -6.54 -21.40
N THR A 127 6.32 -5.24 -21.49
CA THR A 127 6.27 -4.40 -20.28
C THR A 127 4.88 -4.53 -19.68
N ALA A 128 4.80 -4.91 -18.40
CA ALA A 128 3.55 -4.92 -17.68
C ALA A 128 2.98 -3.50 -17.71
N GLN A 129 1.97 -3.29 -18.54
CA GLN A 129 1.21 -2.05 -18.43
C GLN A 129 0.20 -2.28 -17.33
N SER A 130 0.22 -1.40 -16.34
CA SER A 130 -0.82 -1.37 -15.33
C SER A 130 -2.17 -1.36 -16.02
N PRO A 131 -3.09 -2.26 -15.70
CA PRO A 131 -4.48 -2.13 -16.11
C PRO A 131 -5.11 -0.86 -15.55
N ILE A 132 -4.49 -0.30 -14.53
CA ILE A 132 -4.87 0.96 -13.88
C ILE A 132 -4.00 2.06 -14.47
N ALA A 133 -4.62 3.04 -15.09
CA ALA A 133 -3.90 4.20 -15.60
C ALA A 133 -3.42 5.05 -14.42
N VAL A 134 -2.10 4.99 -14.16
CA VAL A 134 -1.46 5.89 -13.19
C VAL A 134 -1.49 7.30 -13.76
N ASP A 135 -2.18 8.19 -13.08
CA ASP A 135 -2.18 9.60 -13.43
C ASP A 135 -1.08 10.35 -12.68
N THR A 136 0.15 10.24 -13.15
CA THR A 136 1.29 10.98 -12.57
C THR A 136 1.08 12.50 -12.62
N ARG A 137 0.15 12.98 -13.44
CA ARG A 137 -0.25 14.40 -13.48
C ARG A 137 -1.11 14.79 -12.28
N SER A 138 -1.80 13.84 -11.68
CA SER A 138 -2.61 14.05 -10.48
C SER A 138 -1.89 13.68 -9.17
N GLY A 139 -0.60 13.35 -9.26
CA GLY A 139 0.24 13.15 -8.08
C GLY A 139 0.18 11.76 -7.47
N ASP A 140 -0.23 10.75 -8.24
CA ASP A 140 -0.09 9.36 -7.84
C ASP A 140 1.39 9.03 -7.68
N GLN A 141 1.73 8.32 -6.60
CA GLN A 141 3.11 7.92 -6.32
C GLN A 141 3.40 6.55 -6.94
N VAL A 142 4.57 6.43 -7.54
CA VAL A 142 5.03 5.19 -8.20
C VAL A 142 6.37 4.79 -7.60
N PHE A 143 6.42 3.58 -7.02
CA PHE A 143 7.63 2.99 -6.50
C PHE A 143 7.99 1.75 -7.32
N LYS A 144 9.22 1.72 -7.82
CA LYS A 144 9.76 0.59 -8.58
C LYS A 144 10.58 -0.33 -7.67
N GLN A 145 10.81 -1.55 -8.11
CA GLN A 145 11.59 -2.53 -7.37
C GLN A 145 12.95 -1.98 -6.87
N ASN A 146 13.64 -1.18 -7.68
CA ASN A 146 14.91 -0.58 -7.28
C ASN A 146 14.79 0.41 -6.11
N ASP A 147 13.64 1.04 -5.94
CA ASP A 147 13.37 1.95 -4.82
C ASP A 147 13.24 1.15 -3.51
N PHE A 148 12.71 -0.07 -3.58
CA PHE A 148 12.59 -0.98 -2.43
C PHE A 148 13.88 -1.72 -2.10
N HIS A 149 14.68 -2.11 -3.08
CA HIS A 149 15.94 -2.83 -2.85
C HIS A 149 16.99 -2.00 -2.10
N GLY A 150 16.93 -0.70 -2.19
CA GLY A 150 17.76 0.22 -1.41
C GLY A 150 17.20 0.53 -0.03
N ALA A 151 15.89 0.46 0.14
CA ALA A 151 15.24 0.77 1.40
C ALA A 151 15.47 -0.34 2.44
N PRO A 152 15.60 0.00 3.74
CA PRO A 152 15.75 -0.98 4.82
C PRO A 152 14.40 -1.65 5.16
N THR A 153 13.65 -2.06 4.13
CA THR A 153 12.32 -2.67 4.27
C THR A 153 12.40 -4.16 4.02
N ILE A 154 11.75 -4.93 4.87
CA ILE A 154 11.73 -6.38 4.82
C ILE A 154 10.31 -6.88 4.58
N THR A 155 9.29 -6.11 4.99
CA THR A 155 7.89 -6.50 4.91
C THR A 155 7.06 -5.52 4.08
N THR A 156 5.95 -5.98 3.54
CA THR A 156 5.00 -5.15 2.79
C THR A 156 4.46 -4.00 3.66
N SER A 157 4.18 -4.24 4.94
CA SER A 157 3.75 -3.20 5.89
C SER A 157 4.78 -2.08 6.04
N GLN A 158 6.08 -2.41 6.10
CA GLN A 158 7.14 -1.40 6.15
C GLN A 158 7.20 -0.59 4.86
N ILE A 159 7.03 -1.23 3.70
CA ILE A 159 6.97 -0.53 2.41
C ILE A 159 5.82 0.46 2.41
N LEU A 160 4.62 0.05 2.83
CA LEU A 160 3.45 0.93 2.87
C LEU A 160 3.66 2.10 3.84
N GLN A 161 4.13 1.84 5.07
CA GLN A 161 4.39 2.87 6.07
C GLN A 161 5.39 3.91 5.58
N GLN A 162 6.45 3.47 4.90
CA GLN A 162 7.48 4.37 4.42
C GLN A 162 7.07 5.11 3.15
N SER A 163 6.21 4.53 2.32
CA SER A 163 5.90 5.07 0.99
C SER A 163 4.65 5.95 0.96
N ILE A 164 3.60 5.61 1.72
CA ILE A 164 2.32 6.32 1.64
C ILE A 164 2.32 7.52 2.59
N VAL A 165 1.94 8.69 2.06
CA VAL A 165 1.75 9.88 2.91
C VAL A 165 0.58 9.67 3.88
N GLY A 166 0.77 10.05 5.16
CA GLY A 166 -0.23 9.87 6.20
C GLY A 166 -0.38 8.43 6.71
N ALA A 167 0.51 7.52 6.30
CA ALA A 167 0.53 6.16 6.79
C ALA A 167 1.10 6.09 8.22
N VAL A 168 0.41 5.37 9.09
CA VAL A 168 0.78 5.13 10.49
C VAL A 168 0.70 3.63 10.75
N ARG A 169 1.73 3.06 11.37
CA ARG A 169 1.75 1.64 11.68
C ARG A 169 1.04 1.36 13.00
N ALA A 170 0.10 0.44 12.99
CA ALA A 170 -0.54 -0.08 14.18
C ALA A 170 0.30 -1.17 14.86
N PRO A 171 0.03 -1.48 16.14
CA PRO A 171 0.69 -2.55 16.88
C PRO A 171 0.55 -3.94 16.26
N THR A 172 -0.55 -4.20 15.58
CA THR A 172 -0.82 -5.45 14.84
C THR A 172 0.10 -5.63 13.63
N GLY A 173 0.82 -4.58 13.23
CA GLY A 173 1.62 -4.53 12.02
C GLY A 173 0.84 -3.97 10.81
N GLU A 174 -0.43 -3.70 10.96
CA GLU A 174 -1.24 -2.99 9.97
C GLU A 174 -0.79 -1.56 9.76
N VAL A 175 -1.08 -1.04 8.58
CA VAL A 175 -0.81 0.36 8.25
C VAL A 175 -2.14 1.07 8.10
N HIS A 176 -2.39 2.02 9.00
CA HIS A 176 -3.56 2.89 8.93
C HIS A 176 -3.22 4.15 8.15
N ILE A 177 -4.13 4.57 7.29
CA ILE A 177 -3.94 5.76 6.46
C ILE A 177 -4.89 6.84 6.95
N ARG A 178 -4.34 8.05 7.22
CA ARG A 178 -5.10 9.21 7.68
C ARG A 178 -5.79 9.02 9.04
N GLY A 179 -5.22 8.16 9.89
CA GLY A 179 -5.64 8.01 11.29
C GLY A 179 -6.97 7.28 11.51
N GLN A 180 -7.36 6.41 10.60
CA GLN A 180 -8.55 5.55 10.76
C GLN A 180 -8.24 4.12 10.29
N HIS A 181 -9.04 3.15 10.71
CA HIS A 181 -9.08 1.82 10.14
C HIS A 181 -9.65 1.90 8.72
N ALA A 182 -8.86 2.54 7.86
CA ALA A 182 -9.32 2.84 6.53
C ALA A 182 -9.02 1.64 5.66
N GLU A 183 -10.06 1.08 5.08
CA GLU A 183 -9.95 0.02 4.12
C GLU A 183 -9.15 0.50 2.90
N TYR A 184 -8.02 -0.12 2.64
CA TYR A 184 -7.31 0.00 1.37
C TYR A 184 -7.32 -1.33 0.65
N THR A 185 -7.44 -1.27 -0.67
CA THR A 185 -7.43 -2.48 -1.49
C THR A 185 -6.11 -2.62 -2.18
N TYR A 186 -5.57 -3.82 -2.09
CA TYR A 186 -4.56 -4.27 -3.02
C TYR A 186 -5.22 -4.67 -4.33
N TYR A 187 -4.71 -4.11 -5.41
CA TYR A 187 -4.93 -4.63 -6.74
C TYR A 187 -3.66 -5.33 -7.19
N VAL A 188 -3.70 -6.64 -7.32
CA VAL A 188 -2.57 -7.42 -7.83
C VAL A 188 -2.81 -7.69 -9.31
N ASP A 189 -1.98 -7.12 -10.17
CA ASP A 189 -2.13 -7.18 -11.63
C ASP A 189 -3.55 -6.83 -12.13
N GLY A 190 -4.19 -5.88 -11.45
CA GLY A 190 -5.50 -5.32 -11.79
C GLY A 190 -6.71 -5.99 -11.15
N VAL A 191 -6.51 -6.99 -10.30
CA VAL A 191 -7.58 -7.71 -9.59
C VAL A 191 -7.55 -7.36 -8.10
N PRO A 192 -8.69 -7.03 -7.48
CA PRO A 192 -8.73 -6.72 -6.05
C PRO A 192 -8.44 -7.97 -5.21
N VAL A 193 -7.59 -7.80 -4.20
CA VAL A 193 -7.23 -8.82 -3.22
C VAL A 193 -7.35 -8.22 -1.83
N ASN A 194 -8.20 -8.79 -1.00
CA ASN A 194 -8.39 -8.34 0.39
C ASN A 194 -7.16 -8.66 1.24
N ALA A 195 -6.95 -7.89 2.31
CA ALA A 195 -5.78 -7.99 3.17
C ALA A 195 -5.68 -9.32 3.95
N GLY A 196 -6.77 -10.03 4.16
CA GLY A 196 -6.81 -11.30 4.88
C GLY A 196 -7.67 -11.25 6.13
N ILE A 197 -7.99 -12.43 6.67
CA ILE A 197 -8.92 -12.61 7.79
C ILE A 197 -8.37 -12.02 9.10
N SER A 198 -7.06 -11.93 9.26
CA SER A 198 -6.44 -11.47 10.51
C SER A 198 -6.41 -9.95 10.64
N GLY A 199 -6.89 -9.22 9.62
CA GLY A 199 -6.76 -7.76 9.57
C GLY A 199 -5.29 -7.29 9.52
N SER A 200 -4.35 -8.13 9.93
CA SER A 200 -2.93 -7.84 9.77
C SER A 200 -2.55 -8.10 8.31
N LEU A 201 -1.68 -7.27 7.77
CA LEU A 201 -0.98 -7.52 6.53
C LEU A 201 -0.05 -8.71 6.68
N ASN A 202 -0.62 -9.86 6.92
CA ASN A 202 0.08 -11.10 6.68
C ASN A 202 0.43 -11.06 5.22
N GLU A 203 1.69 -11.15 4.96
CA GLU A 203 2.30 -10.89 3.68
C GLU A 203 1.55 -11.63 2.59
N LEU A 204 0.61 -10.93 1.94
CA LEU A 204 -0.15 -11.48 0.82
C LEU A 204 0.78 -11.89 -0.30
N PHE A 205 1.94 -11.27 -0.37
CA PHE A 205 3.00 -11.58 -1.33
C PHE A 205 4.36 -11.13 -0.78
N ASP A 206 5.39 -11.84 -1.18
CA ASP A 206 6.78 -11.46 -0.90
C ASP A 206 7.14 -10.19 -1.69
N PRO A 207 7.76 -9.15 -1.08
CA PRO A 207 8.26 -7.99 -1.80
C PRO A 207 9.16 -8.30 -3.00
N GLU A 208 9.80 -9.45 -3.01
CA GLU A 208 10.64 -9.91 -4.13
C GLU A 208 9.86 -10.18 -5.44
N VAL A 209 8.54 -10.43 -5.36
CA VAL A 209 7.71 -10.64 -6.55
C VAL A 209 7.23 -9.34 -7.18
N VAL A 210 7.41 -8.22 -6.48
CA VAL A 210 6.92 -6.90 -6.88
C VAL A 210 7.87 -6.28 -7.90
N ASP A 211 7.35 -5.82 -9.03
CA ASP A 211 8.05 -4.97 -10.00
C ASP A 211 7.83 -3.48 -9.68
N ARG A 212 6.57 -3.14 -9.40
CA ARG A 212 6.15 -1.76 -9.13
C ARG A 212 4.93 -1.72 -8.24
N ILE A 213 4.85 -0.69 -7.40
CA ILE A 213 3.65 -0.34 -6.64
C ILE A 213 3.24 1.08 -6.99
N ASP A 214 1.96 1.25 -7.33
CA ASP A 214 1.35 2.54 -7.58
C ASP A 214 0.38 2.86 -6.43
N PHE A 215 0.56 4.01 -5.80
CA PHE A 215 -0.28 4.46 -4.70
C PHE A 215 -1.18 5.62 -5.12
N GLN A 216 -2.47 5.48 -4.84
CA GLN A 216 -3.46 6.54 -5.04
C GLN A 216 -4.18 6.82 -3.72
N THR A 217 -3.95 7.97 -3.12
CA THR A 217 -4.55 8.36 -1.84
C THR A 217 -5.80 9.23 -1.99
N GLY A 218 -6.18 9.59 -3.22
CA GLY A 218 -7.36 10.40 -3.53
C GLY A 218 -7.62 10.49 -5.03
N GLY A 219 -8.69 11.19 -5.42
CA GLY A 219 -9.00 11.41 -6.83
C GLY A 219 -9.38 10.16 -7.62
N TRP A 220 -9.90 9.13 -6.95
CA TRP A 220 -10.12 7.80 -7.51
C TRP A 220 -11.16 7.77 -8.62
N ASP A 221 -10.83 7.05 -9.69
CA ASP A 221 -11.73 6.77 -10.81
C ASP A 221 -12.90 5.87 -10.38
N ALA A 222 -14.00 5.85 -11.15
CA ALA A 222 -15.22 5.10 -10.83
C ALA A 222 -15.01 3.57 -10.86
N GLU A 223 -13.93 3.09 -11.50
CA GLU A 223 -13.56 1.66 -11.52
C GLU A 223 -13.25 1.09 -10.14
N PHE A 224 -12.77 1.94 -9.23
CA PHE A 224 -12.39 1.50 -7.89
C PHE A 224 -13.59 1.52 -6.98
N GLY A 225 -13.95 0.38 -6.41
CA GLY A 225 -14.94 0.19 -5.35
C GLY A 225 -14.29 -0.19 -4.03
N ASP A 226 -15.12 -0.34 -3.02
CA ASP A 226 -14.82 -1.01 -1.75
C ASP A 226 -13.72 -0.35 -0.89
N LYS A 227 -13.35 0.93 -1.18
CA LYS A 227 -12.23 1.56 -0.46
C LYS A 227 -12.41 3.08 -0.30
N ASN A 228 -11.76 3.57 0.75
CA ASN A 228 -11.90 4.97 1.15
C ASN A 228 -10.60 5.62 1.67
N ALA A 229 -9.48 4.87 1.71
CA ALA A 229 -8.21 5.38 2.19
C ALA A 229 -7.14 5.47 1.11
N ALA A 230 -6.85 4.36 0.46
CA ALA A 230 -5.88 4.29 -0.63
C ALA A 230 -6.15 3.11 -1.55
N ILE A 231 -5.64 3.22 -2.75
CA ILE A 231 -5.50 2.11 -3.70
C ILE A 231 -4.03 1.80 -3.79
N VAL A 232 -3.68 0.55 -3.53
CA VAL A 232 -2.34 0.00 -3.64
C VAL A 232 -2.32 -0.96 -4.82
N ASN A 233 -1.87 -0.48 -5.96
CA ASN A 233 -1.78 -1.30 -7.17
C ASN A 233 -0.40 -1.92 -7.26
N VAL A 234 -0.34 -3.23 -7.06
CA VAL A 234 0.87 -4.04 -7.12
C VAL A 234 0.97 -4.67 -8.49
N LEU A 235 2.00 -4.33 -9.21
CA LEU A 235 2.38 -5.00 -10.44
C LEU A 235 3.48 -6.00 -10.14
N THR A 236 3.21 -7.26 -10.42
CA THR A 236 4.19 -8.31 -10.19
C THR A 236 5.19 -8.39 -11.33
N ARG A 237 6.38 -8.94 -11.03
CA ARG A 237 7.44 -9.10 -12.02
C ARG A 237 6.95 -9.87 -13.24
N ILE A 238 7.35 -9.39 -14.41
CA ILE A 238 7.03 -10.03 -15.69
C ILE A 238 8.19 -10.90 -16.17
N PRO A 239 7.91 -11.92 -16.98
CA PRO A 239 8.95 -12.69 -17.65
C PRO A 239 9.83 -11.79 -18.52
N SER A 240 11.13 -11.87 -18.32
CA SER A 240 12.13 -11.14 -19.11
C SER A 240 12.72 -12.00 -20.22
N GLY A 241 13.25 -11.36 -21.27
CA GLY A 241 13.93 -12.07 -22.36
C GLY A 241 15.21 -12.75 -21.89
N GLY A 242 15.35 -14.06 -22.16
CA GLY A 242 16.45 -14.89 -21.64
C GLY A 242 16.19 -15.42 -20.24
N PHE A 243 17.01 -16.38 -19.83
CA PHE A 243 16.91 -16.95 -18.48
C PHE A 243 17.58 -16.04 -17.47
N HIS A 244 16.86 -15.69 -16.40
CA HIS A 244 17.34 -14.93 -15.26
C HIS A 244 17.07 -15.70 -13.98
N ALA A 245 18.02 -15.66 -13.06
CA ALA A 245 17.93 -16.26 -11.75
C ALA A 245 18.48 -15.29 -10.70
N ASP A 246 17.68 -14.99 -9.70
CA ASP A 246 18.07 -14.17 -8.54
C ASP A 246 17.90 -15.01 -7.28
N ALA A 247 18.90 -15.03 -6.43
CA ALA A 247 18.83 -15.68 -5.12
C ALA A 247 19.29 -14.73 -4.04
N SER A 248 18.67 -14.77 -2.87
CA SER A 248 19.11 -14.00 -1.73
C SER A 248 19.05 -14.80 -0.43
N THR A 249 19.92 -14.44 0.50
CA THR A 249 19.89 -14.94 1.87
C THR A 249 20.23 -13.82 2.83
N TYR A 250 19.65 -13.86 4.04
CA TYR A 250 19.98 -12.91 5.08
C TYR A 250 20.00 -13.56 6.47
N VAL A 251 20.74 -12.94 7.37
CA VAL A 251 20.76 -13.20 8.81
C VAL A 251 20.74 -11.88 9.58
N GLY A 252 20.15 -11.86 10.76
CA GLY A 252 20.03 -10.62 11.52
C GLY A 252 19.69 -10.81 12.99
N SER A 253 19.46 -9.68 13.65
CA SER A 253 19.01 -9.62 15.06
C SER A 253 17.74 -10.44 15.26
N PHE A 254 17.49 -10.85 16.50
CA PHE A 254 16.32 -11.66 16.88
C PHE A 254 16.20 -12.96 16.11
N ASN A 255 17.33 -13.63 15.86
CA ASN A 255 17.36 -14.89 15.12
C ASN A 255 16.75 -14.79 13.71
N SER A 256 16.64 -13.56 13.17
CA SER A 256 16.04 -13.35 11.87
C SER A 256 16.90 -13.96 10.77
N ASN A 257 16.29 -14.75 9.90
CA ASN A 257 16.94 -15.31 8.71
C ASN A 257 15.90 -15.52 7.59
N GLY A 258 16.39 -15.51 6.37
CA GLY A 258 15.53 -15.76 5.22
C GLY A 258 16.32 -16.12 3.97
N GLN A 259 15.63 -16.77 3.05
CA GLN A 259 16.12 -17.16 1.74
C GLN A 259 15.05 -16.91 0.69
N SER A 260 15.44 -16.45 -0.49
CA SER A 260 14.56 -16.35 -1.66
C SER A 260 15.25 -16.82 -2.93
N LEU A 261 14.45 -17.32 -3.86
CA LEU A 261 14.86 -17.72 -5.21
C LEU A 261 13.83 -17.26 -6.22
N ASN A 262 14.25 -16.50 -7.21
CA ASN A 262 13.43 -16.03 -8.31
C ASN A 262 13.99 -16.53 -9.63
N LEU A 263 13.13 -17.06 -10.49
CA LEU A 263 13.48 -17.58 -11.81
C LEU A 263 12.57 -16.94 -12.86
N SER A 264 13.12 -16.49 -13.96
CA SER A 264 12.31 -15.97 -15.06
C SER A 264 12.91 -16.31 -16.42
N ASN A 265 12.05 -16.49 -17.40
CA ASN A 265 12.42 -16.65 -18.79
C ASN A 265 11.27 -16.27 -19.72
N SER A 266 11.61 -15.84 -20.93
CA SER A 266 10.66 -15.60 -22.03
C SER A 266 11.20 -16.22 -23.32
N MET A 267 10.39 -17.09 -23.91
CA MET A 267 10.72 -17.83 -25.14
C MET A 267 9.53 -17.73 -26.14
N GLY A 268 9.73 -16.99 -27.22
CA GLY A 268 8.67 -16.82 -28.24
C GLY A 268 7.42 -16.16 -27.69
N ARG A 269 6.30 -16.87 -27.66
CA ARG A 269 5.01 -16.38 -27.15
C ARG A 269 4.78 -16.67 -25.68
N TRP A 270 5.65 -17.41 -25.05
CA TRP A 270 5.52 -17.86 -23.68
C TRP A 270 6.56 -17.19 -22.78
N GLY A 271 6.17 -16.84 -21.60
CA GLY A 271 7.05 -16.39 -20.55
C GLY A 271 6.62 -16.92 -19.19
N PHE A 272 7.57 -17.11 -18.28
CA PHE A 272 7.28 -17.46 -16.90
C PHE A 272 8.13 -16.66 -15.93
N PHE A 273 7.57 -16.42 -14.77
CA PHE A 273 8.27 -15.96 -13.56
C PHE A 273 7.84 -16.86 -12.40
N ALA A 274 8.79 -17.31 -11.59
CA ALA A 274 8.52 -18.12 -10.41
C ALA A 274 9.38 -17.60 -9.25
N SER A 275 8.78 -17.52 -8.07
CA SER A 275 9.44 -17.09 -6.84
C SER A 275 9.08 -18.02 -5.68
N GLY A 276 10.05 -18.27 -4.82
CA GLY A 276 9.83 -18.95 -3.54
C GLY A 276 10.70 -18.34 -2.47
N SER A 277 10.13 -18.14 -1.28
CA SER A 277 10.86 -17.57 -0.14
C SER A 277 10.47 -18.23 1.18
N ARG A 278 11.40 -18.17 2.12
CA ARG A 278 11.19 -18.51 3.53
C ARG A 278 11.86 -17.47 4.39
N GLN A 279 11.18 -17.03 5.43
CA GLN A 279 11.76 -16.19 6.46
C GLN A 279 11.31 -16.61 7.85
N SER A 280 12.14 -16.37 8.84
CA SER A 280 11.82 -16.62 10.24
C SER A 280 12.48 -15.58 11.13
N THR A 281 11.85 -15.33 12.31
CA THR A 281 12.34 -14.37 13.28
C THR A 281 11.82 -14.73 14.67
N ALA A 282 12.55 -14.32 15.71
CA ALA A 282 12.08 -14.36 17.09
C ALA A 282 11.38 -13.04 17.50
N MET A 283 11.20 -12.07 16.58
CA MET A 283 10.45 -10.84 16.79
C MET A 283 9.52 -10.60 15.60
N ARG A 284 8.39 -11.29 15.57
CA ARG A 284 7.40 -11.20 14.46
C ARG A 284 6.53 -9.95 14.57
N ARG A 285 6.08 -9.65 15.80
CA ARG A 285 5.24 -8.48 16.11
C ARG A 285 5.99 -7.48 16.98
N GLU A 286 5.41 -6.34 17.21
CA GLU A 286 5.90 -5.38 18.19
C GLU A 286 5.79 -5.96 19.59
N PRO A 287 6.81 -5.77 20.47
CA PRO A 287 6.73 -6.14 21.88
C PRO A 287 5.54 -5.47 22.57
N VAL A 288 4.90 -6.17 23.48
CA VAL A 288 3.71 -5.70 24.19
C VAL A 288 4.03 -4.95 25.48
N MET A 289 5.31 -4.98 25.95
CA MET A 289 5.70 -4.37 27.22
C MET A 289 7.18 -4.03 27.30
N PHE A 290 7.53 -3.20 28.27
CA PHE A 290 8.90 -2.94 28.70
C PHE A 290 9.22 -3.69 29.99
N ASP A 291 10.51 -4.00 30.18
CA ASP A 291 11.05 -4.43 31.46
C ASP A 291 10.97 -3.28 32.48
N THR A 292 10.37 -3.55 33.64
CA THR A 292 10.14 -2.50 34.66
C THR A 292 11.41 -1.99 35.33
N LEU A 293 12.54 -2.68 35.19
CA LEU A 293 13.82 -2.32 35.79
C LEU A 293 14.76 -1.63 34.80
N THR A 294 14.69 -2.03 33.53
CA THR A 294 15.66 -1.60 32.50
C THR A 294 15.03 -0.72 31.44
N ASP A 295 13.71 -0.54 31.43
CA ASP A 295 12.91 0.10 30.39
C ASP A 295 13.13 -0.50 28.98
N ALA A 296 13.74 -1.68 28.88
CA ALA A 296 13.99 -2.34 27.62
C ALA A 296 12.75 -3.11 27.13
N PRO A 297 12.45 -3.14 25.81
CA PRO A 297 11.36 -3.94 25.29
C PRO A 297 11.53 -5.45 25.59
N ILE A 298 10.54 -6.05 26.21
CA ILE A 298 10.52 -7.49 26.46
C ILE A 298 9.96 -8.18 25.22
N ASN A 299 10.81 -8.94 24.54
CA ASN A 299 10.43 -9.77 23.41
C ASN A 299 10.13 -11.20 23.88
N PHE A 300 8.90 -11.43 24.32
CA PHE A 300 8.46 -12.72 24.84
C PHE A 300 7.36 -13.31 23.93
N HIS A 301 7.45 -14.64 23.67
CA HIS A 301 6.49 -15.38 22.85
C HIS A 301 6.17 -14.70 21.52
N ASN A 302 7.20 -14.37 20.73
CA ASN A 302 7.10 -13.52 19.56
C ASN A 302 7.81 -14.09 18.31
N SER A 303 7.88 -15.41 18.23
CA SER A 303 8.50 -16.06 17.05
C SER A 303 7.53 -16.15 15.88
N GLY A 304 8.06 -16.19 14.67
CA GLY A 304 7.26 -16.41 13.46
C GLY A 304 8.07 -16.96 12.30
N GLU A 305 7.35 -17.65 11.42
CA GLU A 305 7.86 -18.18 10.16
C GLU A 305 6.87 -17.88 9.03
N ASP A 306 7.38 -17.38 7.91
CA ASP A 306 6.63 -17.15 6.68
C ASP A 306 7.21 -18.02 5.56
N LEU A 307 6.32 -18.65 4.80
CA LEU A 307 6.63 -19.32 3.52
C LEU A 307 5.80 -18.68 2.42
N SER A 308 6.41 -18.37 1.30
CA SER A 308 5.76 -17.78 0.13
C SER A 308 6.16 -18.49 -1.15
N GLY A 309 5.20 -18.63 -2.05
CA GLY A 309 5.41 -19.12 -3.40
C GLY A 309 4.55 -18.32 -4.39
N PHE A 310 5.16 -17.89 -5.49
CA PHE A 310 4.48 -17.16 -6.55
C PHE A 310 4.86 -17.73 -7.93
N GLY A 311 3.91 -17.80 -8.83
CA GLY A 311 4.11 -18.19 -10.22
C GLY A 311 3.29 -17.34 -11.17
N LYS A 312 3.92 -16.84 -12.23
CA LYS A 312 3.26 -16.18 -13.36
C LYS A 312 3.59 -16.92 -14.65
N LEU A 313 2.56 -17.26 -15.40
CA LEU A 313 2.68 -17.78 -16.77
C LEU A 313 2.01 -16.78 -17.71
N GLN A 314 2.74 -16.30 -18.71
CA GLN A 314 2.27 -15.38 -19.70
C GLN A 314 2.25 -16.03 -21.08
N PHE A 315 1.18 -15.79 -21.84
CA PHE A 315 1.02 -16.20 -23.22
C PHE A 315 0.56 -15.03 -24.10
N THR A 316 1.38 -14.64 -25.06
CA THR A 316 1.12 -13.53 -25.99
C THR A 316 1.02 -14.06 -27.42
N PRO A 317 -0.16 -14.57 -27.83
CA PRO A 317 -0.35 -15.12 -29.17
C PRO A 317 -0.23 -14.08 -30.29
N SER A 318 -0.53 -12.82 -29.97
CA SER A 318 -0.47 -11.69 -30.89
C SER A 318 0.02 -10.42 -30.17
N ALA A 319 0.32 -9.36 -30.93
CA ALA A 319 0.63 -8.03 -30.35
C ALA A 319 -0.57 -7.38 -29.65
N ARG A 320 -1.78 -7.92 -29.84
CA ARG A 320 -3.02 -7.38 -29.28
C ARG A 320 -3.55 -8.17 -28.11
N ASP A 321 -3.14 -9.44 -27.97
CA ASP A 321 -3.66 -10.37 -26.98
C ASP A 321 -2.57 -10.77 -25.99
N ALA A 322 -2.86 -10.67 -24.71
CA ALA A 322 -2.04 -11.16 -23.63
C ALA A 322 -2.91 -11.93 -22.62
N PHE A 323 -2.51 -13.15 -22.35
CA PHE A 323 -3.08 -13.99 -21.29
C PHE A 323 -2.07 -14.14 -20.18
N ASN A 324 -2.50 -13.98 -18.92
CA ASN A 324 -1.66 -14.23 -17.75
C ASN A 324 -2.40 -15.16 -16.81
N LEU A 325 -1.66 -16.10 -16.24
CA LEU A 325 -2.04 -16.88 -15.09
C LEU A 325 -1.08 -16.56 -13.95
N ASP A 326 -1.61 -15.97 -12.89
CA ASP A 326 -0.88 -15.66 -11.66
C ASP A 326 -1.38 -16.58 -10.56
N VAL A 327 -0.46 -17.18 -9.80
CA VAL A 327 -0.76 -18.01 -8.64
C VAL A 327 0.15 -17.60 -7.50
N ASN A 328 -0.45 -17.29 -6.35
CA ASN A 328 0.27 -16.96 -5.12
C ASN A 328 -0.20 -17.86 -3.98
N TRP A 329 0.74 -18.22 -3.11
CA TRP A 329 0.44 -18.94 -1.88
C TRP A 329 1.38 -18.48 -0.78
N THR A 330 0.82 -18.17 0.39
CA THR A 330 1.59 -17.80 1.58
C THR A 330 1.08 -18.57 2.78
N ARG A 331 1.99 -18.87 3.71
CA ARG A 331 1.68 -19.42 5.01
C ARG A 331 2.51 -18.73 6.07
N THR A 332 1.84 -18.16 7.05
CA THR A 332 2.44 -17.59 8.27
C THR A 332 2.12 -18.47 9.45
N ARG A 333 3.10 -18.68 10.31
CA ARG A 333 2.93 -19.24 11.65
C ARG A 333 3.59 -18.30 12.63
N SER A 334 2.89 -17.94 13.70
CA SER A 334 3.41 -17.04 14.72
C SER A 334 2.92 -17.40 16.09
N ALA A 335 3.78 -17.22 17.08
CA ALA A 335 3.38 -17.06 18.45
C ALA A 335 2.73 -15.69 18.66
N VAL A 336 1.84 -15.55 19.60
CA VAL A 336 1.15 -14.30 19.93
C VAL A 336 1.78 -13.71 21.20
N PRO A 337 2.44 -12.53 21.12
CA PRO A 337 3.05 -11.91 22.28
C PRO A 337 2.01 -11.54 23.33
N PHE A 338 2.34 -11.71 24.59
CA PHE A 338 1.50 -11.34 25.72
C PHE A 338 2.31 -10.72 26.86
N ASP A 339 1.61 -10.08 27.79
CA ASP A 339 2.18 -9.54 29.02
C ASP A 339 2.38 -10.66 30.06
N SER A 340 3.64 -11.02 30.31
CA SER A 340 4.01 -12.06 31.27
C SER A 340 4.17 -11.56 32.70
N THR A 341 4.02 -10.27 33.02
CA THR A 341 4.26 -9.70 34.36
C THR A 341 3.21 -10.11 35.37
N GLY A 342 1.99 -10.42 34.97
CA GLY A 342 0.92 -10.88 35.81
C GLY A 342 1.04 -12.32 36.28
N GLY A 343 2.06 -13.05 35.85
CA GLY A 343 2.24 -14.48 36.14
C GLY A 343 1.30 -15.39 35.34
N THR A 344 0.49 -14.85 34.43
CA THR A 344 -0.36 -15.59 33.49
C THR A 344 0.51 -16.27 32.43
N LEU A 345 0.28 -17.54 32.18
CA LEU A 345 0.97 -18.29 31.13
C LEU A 345 0.06 -18.40 29.91
N LEU A 346 0.52 -17.91 28.78
CA LEU A 346 -0.15 -18.00 27.49
C LEU A 346 0.84 -18.53 26.45
N ASP A 347 0.45 -19.55 25.70
CA ASP A 347 1.21 -20.11 24.57
C ASP A 347 0.35 -20.09 23.29
N ASP A 348 -0.30 -18.96 23.07
CA ASP A 348 -1.19 -18.76 21.94
C ASP A 348 -0.42 -18.75 20.62
N HIS A 349 -0.95 -19.48 19.65
CA HIS A 349 -0.37 -19.60 18.33
C HIS A 349 -1.38 -19.25 17.24
N GLN A 350 -0.92 -18.52 16.23
CA GLN A 350 -1.69 -18.19 15.04
C GLN A 350 -1.06 -18.81 13.80
N ARG A 351 -1.91 -19.31 12.91
CA ARG A 351 -1.53 -19.79 11.59
C ARG A 351 -2.45 -19.20 10.56
N ASP A 352 -1.87 -18.54 9.56
CA ASP A 352 -2.58 -17.98 8.42
C ASP A 352 -2.14 -18.66 7.14
N ILE A 353 -3.10 -18.89 6.22
CA ILE A 353 -2.85 -19.33 4.86
C ILE A 353 -3.61 -18.39 3.93
N ASN A 354 -2.94 -17.86 2.94
CA ASN A 354 -3.56 -17.13 1.85
C ASN A 354 -3.12 -17.74 0.52
N ALA A 355 -4.07 -17.98 -0.37
CA ALA A 355 -3.82 -18.41 -1.73
C ALA A 355 -4.65 -17.55 -2.70
N PHE A 356 -4.07 -17.23 -3.83
CA PHE A 356 -4.71 -16.42 -4.86
C PHE A 356 -4.36 -16.97 -6.23
N ALA A 357 -5.33 -17.05 -7.13
CA ALA A 357 -5.13 -17.38 -8.53
C ALA A 357 -5.92 -16.40 -9.39
N ASN A 358 -5.30 -15.91 -10.46
CA ASN A 358 -5.89 -14.99 -11.41
C ASN A 358 -5.59 -15.43 -12.84
N LEU A 359 -6.62 -15.64 -13.64
CA LEU A 359 -6.51 -15.85 -15.07
C LEU A 359 -7.04 -14.61 -15.78
N SER A 360 -6.19 -13.84 -16.42
CA SER A 360 -6.56 -12.60 -17.09
C SER A 360 -6.28 -12.65 -18.59
N TRP A 361 -7.11 -11.95 -19.34
CA TRP A 361 -6.95 -11.69 -20.77
C TRP A 361 -7.11 -10.21 -21.03
N ARG A 362 -6.16 -9.66 -21.77
CA ARG A 362 -6.24 -8.31 -22.29
C ARG A 362 -6.22 -8.35 -23.82
N HIS A 363 -7.19 -7.66 -24.42
CA HIS A 363 -7.26 -7.45 -25.86
C HIS A 363 -7.17 -5.96 -26.18
N ARG A 364 -6.26 -5.58 -27.07
CA ARG A 364 -6.16 -4.22 -27.60
C ARG A 364 -6.80 -4.17 -28.96
N PHE A 365 -7.77 -3.28 -29.12
CA PHE A 365 -8.42 -3.09 -30.38
C PHE A 365 -7.48 -2.33 -31.35
N ALA A 366 -7.55 -2.69 -32.65
CA ALA A 366 -6.91 -1.87 -33.69
C ALA A 366 -7.64 -0.54 -33.78
N ALA A 367 -6.92 0.51 -34.12
CA ALA A 367 -7.56 1.74 -34.55
C ALA A 367 -8.40 1.46 -35.82
N ASP A 368 -9.68 1.80 -35.79
CA ASP A 368 -10.60 1.71 -36.89
C ASP A 368 -11.49 2.96 -36.85
N SER A 369 -11.19 3.92 -37.71
CA SER A 369 -11.92 5.19 -37.78
C SER A 369 -13.37 5.02 -38.22
N ALA A 370 -13.71 3.96 -39.00
CA ALA A 370 -15.07 3.67 -39.41
C ALA A 370 -15.93 3.11 -38.25
N ALA A 371 -15.29 2.41 -37.30
CA ALA A 371 -15.93 1.91 -36.10
C ALA A 371 -15.82 2.90 -34.91
N GLY A 372 -15.23 4.06 -35.08
CA GLY A 372 -14.98 5.03 -33.99
C GLY A 372 -14.02 4.49 -32.92
N LEU A 373 -13.10 3.61 -33.31
CA LEU A 373 -12.08 3.04 -32.41
C LEU A 373 -10.74 3.74 -32.65
N GLU A 374 -10.30 4.51 -31.68
CA GLU A 374 -8.93 5.03 -31.68
C GLU A 374 -7.99 4.10 -30.93
N GLU A 375 -6.71 4.25 -31.19
CA GLU A 375 -5.68 3.50 -30.47
C GLU A 375 -5.74 3.80 -28.97
N GLY A 376 -5.64 2.74 -28.15
CA GLY A 376 -5.86 2.83 -26.70
C GLY A 376 -7.25 2.36 -26.25
N SER A 377 -8.09 1.87 -27.17
CA SER A 377 -9.28 1.10 -26.79
C SER A 377 -8.86 -0.32 -26.41
N ASP A 378 -9.25 -0.79 -25.25
CA ASP A 378 -8.90 -2.13 -24.76
C ASP A 378 -10.03 -2.78 -23.97
N LEU A 379 -9.98 -4.11 -23.92
CA LEU A 379 -10.81 -4.95 -23.09
C LEU A 379 -9.89 -5.75 -22.15
N PHE A 380 -10.16 -5.67 -20.86
CA PHE A 380 -9.55 -6.50 -19.84
C PHE A 380 -10.60 -7.40 -19.21
N THR A 381 -10.31 -8.68 -19.08
CA THR A 381 -11.16 -9.67 -18.42
C THR A 381 -10.32 -10.49 -17.47
N SER A 382 -10.87 -10.80 -16.31
CA SER A 382 -10.19 -11.62 -15.31
C SER A 382 -11.19 -12.53 -14.61
N LEU A 383 -10.77 -13.76 -14.36
CA LEU A 383 -11.40 -14.71 -13.46
C LEU A 383 -10.42 -14.97 -12.32
N PHE A 384 -10.83 -14.75 -11.07
CA PHE A 384 -9.98 -14.91 -9.92
C PHE A 384 -10.61 -15.79 -8.84
N TYR A 385 -9.72 -16.43 -8.09
CA TYR A 385 -10.06 -17.22 -6.91
C TYR A 385 -9.10 -16.83 -5.78
N ARG A 386 -9.64 -16.72 -4.56
CA ARG A 386 -8.87 -16.50 -3.35
C ARG A 386 -9.34 -17.48 -2.27
N HIS A 387 -8.39 -17.99 -1.52
CA HIS A 387 -8.60 -18.75 -0.29
C HIS A 387 -7.85 -18.05 0.85
N GLY A 388 -8.55 -17.80 1.97
CA GLY A 388 -7.96 -17.33 3.22
C GLY A 388 -8.36 -18.26 4.36
N SER A 389 -7.42 -18.58 5.25
CA SER A 389 -7.74 -19.26 6.49
C SER A 389 -6.89 -18.75 7.65
N LEU A 390 -7.50 -18.67 8.81
CA LEU A 390 -6.87 -18.29 10.07
C LEU A 390 -7.20 -19.35 11.12
N GLN A 391 -6.20 -19.81 11.83
CA GLN A 391 -6.32 -20.67 13.00
C GLN A 391 -5.62 -19.98 14.17
N TYR A 392 -6.37 -19.72 15.23
CA TYR A 392 -5.89 -19.24 16.50
C TYR A 392 -6.14 -20.32 17.55
N ASN A 393 -5.07 -20.78 18.20
CA ASN A 393 -5.15 -21.86 19.17
C ASN A 393 -4.41 -21.47 20.44
N PRO A 394 -5.03 -21.64 21.63
CA PRO A 394 -4.35 -21.51 22.88
C PRO A 394 -3.39 -22.69 23.11
N GLY A 395 -2.39 -22.52 23.97
CA GLY A 395 -1.57 -23.61 24.49
C GLY A 395 -2.38 -24.59 25.30
N ALA A 396 -1.82 -25.78 25.51
CA ALA A 396 -2.53 -26.85 26.25
C ALA A 396 -2.70 -26.52 27.73
N ASP A 397 -1.76 -25.76 28.29
CA ASP A 397 -1.69 -25.42 29.73
C ASP A 397 -1.90 -23.91 29.98
N ASP A 398 -2.54 -23.20 29.04
CA ASP A 398 -2.75 -21.77 29.16
C ASP A 398 -3.74 -21.41 30.24
N ASP A 399 -3.42 -20.37 30.99
CA ASP A 399 -4.34 -19.76 31.92
C ASP A 399 -5.44 -19.01 31.17
N PRO A 400 -6.73 -19.29 31.42
CA PRO A 400 -7.82 -18.53 30.81
C PRO A 400 -7.73 -17.05 31.17
N SER A 401 -7.75 -16.18 30.17
CA SER A 401 -7.53 -14.76 30.36
C SER A 401 -8.65 -13.88 29.81
N PHE A 402 -9.48 -14.39 28.92
CA PHE A 402 -10.55 -13.63 28.32
C PHE A 402 -11.85 -13.69 29.10
N ILE A 403 -12.48 -12.55 29.38
CA ILE A 403 -13.75 -12.45 30.13
C ILE A 403 -14.83 -11.84 29.22
N PHE A 404 -15.94 -12.56 29.04
CA PHE A 404 -17.14 -12.03 28.39
C PHE A 404 -17.97 -11.25 29.41
N PHE A 405 -17.95 -9.92 29.34
CA PHE A 405 -18.76 -9.07 30.21
C PHE A 405 -20.27 -9.30 29.94
N PRO A 406 -21.17 -9.41 30.96
CA PRO A 406 -20.95 -9.17 32.38
C PRO A 406 -20.48 -10.40 33.15
N ASP A 407 -20.12 -11.50 32.52
CA ASP A 407 -19.55 -12.67 33.18
C ASP A 407 -18.20 -12.33 33.84
N THR A 408 -17.81 -13.07 34.84
CA THR A 408 -16.49 -12.95 35.50
C THR A 408 -15.64 -14.19 35.26
N THR A 409 -16.16 -15.18 34.56
CA THR A 409 -15.44 -16.44 34.27
C THR A 409 -14.41 -16.18 33.15
N PRO A 410 -13.13 -16.46 33.38
CA PRO A 410 -12.13 -16.35 32.34
C PRO A 410 -12.14 -17.58 31.41
N PHE A 411 -11.89 -17.36 30.15
CA PHE A 411 -11.87 -18.38 29.09
C PHE A 411 -10.58 -18.32 28.27
N ASN A 412 -10.16 -19.48 27.76
CA ASN A 412 -9.26 -19.57 26.60
C ASN A 412 -10.06 -19.54 25.31
N LEU A 413 -9.53 -18.86 24.29
CA LEU A 413 -10.21 -18.70 23.01
C LEU A 413 -9.54 -19.55 21.93
N ARG A 414 -10.36 -20.24 21.16
CA ARG A 414 -9.94 -20.90 19.91
C ARG A 414 -10.77 -20.40 18.75
N GLU A 415 -10.10 -20.10 17.65
CA GLU A 415 -10.76 -19.71 16.41
C GLU A 415 -10.21 -20.51 15.22
N ASP A 416 -11.11 -20.96 14.33
CA ASP A 416 -10.77 -21.56 13.04
C ASP A 416 -11.71 -20.98 11.97
N ARG A 417 -11.17 -20.22 11.06
CA ARG A 417 -11.92 -19.54 10.01
C ARG A 417 -11.31 -19.85 8.65
N SER A 418 -12.17 -20.09 7.66
CA SER A 418 -11.71 -20.27 6.29
C SER A 418 -12.74 -19.75 5.30
N PHE A 419 -12.27 -19.00 4.29
CA PHE A 419 -13.11 -18.38 3.28
C PHE A 419 -12.56 -18.58 1.88
N ASN A 420 -13.49 -18.71 0.92
CA ASN A 420 -13.18 -18.80 -0.49
C ASN A 420 -13.95 -17.73 -1.22
N THR A 421 -13.25 -16.92 -2.01
CA THR A 421 -13.85 -15.89 -2.86
C THR A 421 -13.56 -16.25 -4.31
N THR A 422 -14.61 -16.31 -5.13
CA THR A 422 -14.50 -16.47 -6.58
C THR A 422 -15.13 -15.26 -7.24
N GLY A 423 -14.47 -14.69 -8.22
CA GLY A 423 -14.98 -13.49 -8.87
C GLY A 423 -14.49 -13.30 -10.30
N THR A 424 -15.10 -12.33 -10.95
CA THR A 424 -14.74 -11.89 -12.30
C THR A 424 -14.71 -10.37 -12.37
N LYS A 425 -13.78 -9.86 -13.16
CA LYS A 425 -13.67 -8.44 -13.48
C LYS A 425 -13.61 -8.25 -14.98
N ILE A 426 -14.37 -7.30 -15.49
CA ILE A 426 -14.39 -6.93 -16.90
C ILE A 426 -14.30 -5.42 -16.98
N ASP A 427 -13.30 -4.89 -17.69
CA ASP A 427 -13.11 -3.48 -17.95
C ASP A 427 -13.01 -3.24 -19.45
N PHE A 428 -13.76 -2.30 -19.95
CA PHE A 428 -13.73 -1.85 -21.34
C PHE A 428 -13.40 -0.38 -21.40
N GLN A 429 -12.35 -0.02 -22.13
CA GLN A 429 -11.99 1.35 -22.45
C GLN A 429 -12.21 1.60 -23.94
N TRP A 430 -12.95 2.66 -24.22
CA TRP A 430 -13.22 3.14 -25.58
C TRP A 430 -12.76 4.58 -25.70
N ARG A 431 -11.98 4.84 -26.74
CA ARG A 431 -11.47 6.16 -27.02
C ARG A 431 -11.90 6.59 -28.43
N PRO A 432 -13.01 7.35 -28.56
CA PRO A 432 -13.51 7.84 -29.87
C PRO A 432 -12.71 9.03 -30.40
N SER A 433 -11.96 9.75 -29.56
CA SER A 433 -11.11 10.86 -29.96
C SER A 433 -10.03 11.15 -28.93
N HIS A 434 -9.05 11.98 -29.29
CA HIS A 434 -8.01 12.43 -28.36
C HIS A 434 -8.57 13.17 -27.16
N ALA A 435 -9.70 13.88 -27.34
CA ALA A 435 -10.33 14.68 -26.31
C ALA A 435 -11.30 13.89 -25.43
N VAL A 436 -11.65 12.67 -25.81
CA VAL A 436 -12.72 11.90 -25.15
C VAL A 436 -12.29 10.45 -24.95
N ALA A 437 -12.42 9.95 -23.73
CA ALA A 437 -12.31 8.54 -23.41
C ALA A 437 -13.47 8.12 -22.52
N PHE A 438 -14.02 6.94 -22.79
CA PHE A 438 -15.01 6.27 -21.95
C PHE A 438 -14.41 5.02 -21.33
N LYS A 439 -14.73 4.78 -20.07
CA LYS A 439 -14.36 3.55 -19.38
C LYS A 439 -15.60 3.00 -18.69
N SER A 440 -15.83 1.71 -18.79
CA SER A 440 -16.92 1.02 -18.12
C SER A 440 -16.49 -0.38 -17.73
N GLY A 441 -17.12 -0.93 -16.72
CA GLY A 441 -16.79 -2.29 -16.30
C GLY A 441 -17.66 -2.79 -15.19
N THR A 442 -17.36 -4.02 -14.81
CA THR A 442 -18.04 -4.73 -13.72
C THR A 442 -17.05 -5.57 -12.93
N LEU A 443 -17.29 -5.66 -11.64
CA LEU A 443 -16.65 -6.59 -10.71
C LEU A 443 -17.76 -7.36 -10.01
N ALA A 444 -17.72 -8.69 -10.06
CA ALA A 444 -18.65 -9.54 -9.34
C ALA A 444 -17.89 -10.62 -8.59
N SER A 445 -18.27 -10.88 -7.34
CA SER A 445 -17.68 -11.93 -6.51
C SER A 445 -18.69 -12.60 -5.59
N VAL A 446 -18.38 -13.83 -5.23
CA VAL A 446 -19.07 -14.61 -4.21
C VAL A 446 -18.05 -15.10 -3.22
N THR A 447 -18.30 -14.84 -1.94
CA THR A 447 -17.50 -15.34 -0.82
C THR A 447 -18.30 -16.34 -0.01
N THR A 448 -17.70 -17.48 0.26
CA THR A 448 -18.28 -18.53 1.11
C THR A 448 -17.23 -18.98 2.12
N GLY A 449 -17.63 -19.19 3.35
CA GLY A 449 -16.69 -19.61 4.38
C GLY A 449 -17.36 -20.25 5.58
N HIS A 450 -16.52 -20.53 6.55
CA HIS A 450 -16.90 -21.17 7.78
C HIS A 450 -16.11 -20.55 8.95
N GLU A 451 -16.80 -20.38 10.07
CA GLU A 451 -16.22 -19.93 11.33
C GLU A 451 -16.52 -20.96 12.42
N LEU A 452 -15.49 -21.40 13.12
CA LEU A 452 -15.57 -22.07 14.41
C LEU A 452 -14.91 -21.19 15.47
N PHE A 453 -15.65 -20.76 16.46
CA PHE A 453 -15.16 -20.04 17.63
C PHE A 453 -15.58 -20.80 18.89
N VAL A 454 -14.66 -21.03 19.82
CA VAL A 454 -14.89 -21.76 21.05
C VAL A 454 -14.20 -21.04 22.18
N ALA A 455 -14.95 -20.75 23.25
CA ALA A 455 -14.40 -20.32 24.54
C ALA A 455 -14.44 -21.50 25.52
N THR A 456 -13.35 -21.75 26.24
CA THR A 456 -13.24 -22.87 27.24
C THR A 456 -12.72 -22.33 28.55
N ALA A 457 -13.44 -22.58 29.65
CA ALA A 457 -13.01 -22.20 30.99
C ALA A 457 -12.03 -23.22 31.59
N THR A 458 -11.39 -22.87 32.72
CA THR A 458 -10.41 -23.72 33.43
C THR A 458 -10.95 -25.09 33.87
N ASP A 459 -12.23 -25.14 34.20
CA ASP A 459 -12.91 -26.39 34.60
C ASP A 459 -13.35 -27.27 33.41
N GLY A 460 -12.99 -26.84 32.18
CA GLY A 460 -13.37 -27.50 30.94
C GLY A 460 -14.81 -27.19 30.50
N SER A 461 -15.54 -26.37 31.22
CA SER A 461 -16.86 -25.90 30.77
C SER A 461 -16.70 -25.01 29.52
N ARG A 462 -17.69 -25.09 28.64
CA ARG A 462 -17.70 -24.31 27.43
C ARG A 462 -18.48 -23.00 27.61
N GLY A 463 -17.83 -21.89 27.30
CA GLY A 463 -18.47 -20.60 27.13
C GLY A 463 -19.11 -20.46 25.73
N PRO A 464 -19.19 -19.27 25.19
CA PRO A 464 -19.75 -19.03 23.86
C PRO A 464 -19.09 -19.89 22.78
N VAL A 465 -19.92 -20.51 21.95
CA VAL A 465 -19.47 -21.32 20.79
C VAL A 465 -20.23 -20.83 19.55
N SER A 466 -19.50 -20.54 18.48
CA SER A 466 -20.07 -20.38 17.16
C SER A 466 -19.53 -21.45 16.22
N ASN A 467 -20.40 -22.04 15.42
CA ASN A 467 -20.04 -22.96 14.35
C ASN A 467 -20.96 -22.67 13.16
N SER A 468 -20.54 -21.74 12.32
CA SER A 468 -21.43 -21.13 11.33
C SER A 468 -20.80 -21.07 9.95
N GLY A 469 -21.62 -21.38 8.92
CA GLY A 469 -21.31 -21.04 7.54
C GLY A 469 -21.70 -19.60 7.25
N LEU A 470 -20.80 -18.87 6.61
CA LEU A 470 -21.00 -17.49 6.17
C LEU A 470 -20.93 -17.40 4.65
N SER A 471 -21.75 -16.55 4.05
CA SER A 471 -21.69 -16.31 2.61
C SER A 471 -22.14 -14.89 2.26
N GLY A 472 -21.54 -14.35 1.24
CA GLY A 472 -21.90 -13.04 0.71
C GLY A 472 -21.59 -12.92 -0.77
N HIS A 473 -22.07 -11.85 -1.38
CA HIS A 473 -21.77 -11.55 -2.78
C HIS A 473 -21.75 -10.06 -3.02
N ASP A 474 -20.86 -9.66 -3.91
CA ASP A 474 -20.62 -8.29 -4.31
C ASP A 474 -20.79 -8.14 -5.81
N LEU A 475 -21.42 -7.06 -6.21
CA LEU A 475 -21.49 -6.65 -7.61
C LEU A 475 -21.29 -5.13 -7.68
N GLY A 476 -20.28 -4.71 -8.43
CA GLY A 476 -20.04 -3.32 -8.78
C GLY A 476 -20.09 -3.12 -10.29
N VAL A 477 -20.83 -2.11 -10.74
CA VAL A 477 -20.88 -1.70 -12.15
C VAL A 477 -20.55 -0.23 -12.23
N TYR A 478 -19.68 0.17 -13.16
CA TYR A 478 -19.28 1.56 -13.30
C TYR A 478 -19.23 2.04 -14.75
N ALA A 479 -19.37 3.35 -14.89
CA ALA A 479 -19.11 4.05 -16.14
C ALA A 479 -18.46 5.40 -15.84
N GLN A 480 -17.50 5.80 -16.67
CA GLN A 480 -16.71 7.01 -16.51
C GLN A 480 -16.38 7.62 -17.85
N THR A 481 -16.34 8.94 -17.91
CA THR A 481 -15.91 9.73 -19.07
C THR A 481 -14.75 10.62 -18.68
N VAL A 482 -13.74 10.68 -19.52
CA VAL A 482 -12.65 11.66 -19.47
C VAL A 482 -12.81 12.61 -20.64
N LEU A 483 -12.92 13.89 -20.35
CA LEU A 483 -13.04 14.96 -21.33
C LEU A 483 -11.83 15.89 -21.19
N ALA A 484 -11.03 16.01 -22.22
CA ALA A 484 -9.87 16.91 -22.30
C ALA A 484 -9.96 17.75 -23.59
N PRO A 485 -10.92 18.70 -23.68
CA PRO A 485 -11.15 19.48 -24.89
C PRO A 485 -9.98 20.40 -25.25
N THR A 486 -9.13 20.68 -24.28
CA THR A 486 -7.91 21.49 -24.43
C THR A 486 -6.77 20.89 -23.63
N GLU A 487 -5.53 21.29 -23.90
CA GLU A 487 -4.34 20.81 -23.17
C GLU A 487 -4.30 21.28 -21.71
N TRP A 488 -4.98 22.38 -21.39
CA TRP A 488 -4.96 22.99 -20.06
C TRP A 488 -6.14 22.58 -19.16
N PHE A 489 -7.10 21.78 -19.67
CA PHE A 489 -8.29 21.39 -18.92
C PHE A 489 -8.65 19.92 -19.12
N GLU A 490 -8.96 19.23 -18.01
CA GLU A 490 -9.48 17.87 -18.01
C GLU A 490 -10.62 17.75 -17.01
N LEU A 491 -11.72 17.13 -17.43
CA LEU A 491 -12.83 16.72 -16.59
C LEU A 491 -12.96 15.20 -16.62
N ARG A 492 -12.88 14.56 -15.46
CA ARG A 492 -13.25 13.14 -15.25
C ARG A 492 -14.56 13.10 -14.50
N THR A 493 -15.53 12.41 -15.01
CA THR A 493 -16.81 12.23 -14.35
C THR A 493 -17.31 10.82 -14.56
N GLY A 494 -17.87 10.23 -13.52
CA GLY A 494 -18.39 8.87 -13.58
C GLY A 494 -19.27 8.54 -12.40
N ALA A 495 -19.83 7.36 -12.44
CA ALA A 495 -20.58 6.79 -11.33
C ALA A 495 -20.35 5.29 -11.25
N ARG A 496 -20.44 4.78 -10.04
CA ARG A 496 -20.41 3.35 -9.73
C ARG A 496 -21.66 3.00 -8.95
N TYR A 497 -22.29 1.89 -9.31
CA TYR A 497 -23.35 1.28 -8.52
C TYR A 497 -22.86 -0.02 -7.92
N ASP A 498 -22.88 -0.09 -6.59
CA ASP A 498 -22.48 -1.27 -5.83
C ASP A 498 -23.68 -1.88 -5.13
N THR A 499 -23.72 -3.20 -5.09
CA THR A 499 -24.60 -3.99 -4.24
C THR A 499 -23.78 -5.03 -3.49
N HIS A 500 -24.03 -5.13 -2.19
CA HIS A 500 -23.36 -6.00 -1.26
C HIS A 500 -24.39 -6.77 -0.45
N VAL A 501 -24.27 -8.07 -0.43
CA VAL A 501 -25.08 -8.95 0.41
C VAL A 501 -24.15 -9.69 1.35
N ALA A 502 -24.30 -9.42 2.63
CA ALA A 502 -23.51 -10.03 3.68
C ALA A 502 -24.37 -10.68 4.75
N PRO A 503 -23.83 -11.65 5.50
CA PRO A 503 -24.48 -12.19 6.67
C PRO A 503 -24.90 -11.06 7.63
N PHE A 504 -26.07 -11.18 8.21
CA PHE A 504 -26.64 -10.28 9.23
C PHE A 504 -27.01 -8.87 8.74
N ALA A 505 -26.33 -8.29 7.75
CA ALA A 505 -26.58 -6.93 7.24
C ALA A 505 -27.59 -6.89 6.09
N GLY A 506 -27.92 -8.04 5.47
CA GLY A 506 -28.82 -8.14 4.35
C GLY A 506 -28.27 -7.50 3.07
N ASN A 507 -29.17 -7.03 2.19
CA ASN A 507 -28.79 -6.40 0.93
C ASN A 507 -28.57 -4.89 1.13
N GLN A 508 -27.36 -4.45 0.87
CA GLN A 508 -26.93 -3.06 0.91
C GLN A 508 -26.55 -2.61 -0.51
N HIS A 509 -26.83 -1.36 -0.85
CA HIS A 509 -26.49 -0.84 -2.17
C HIS A 509 -26.25 0.67 -2.12
N GLN A 510 -25.48 1.18 -3.07
CA GLN A 510 -25.24 2.61 -3.24
C GLN A 510 -24.90 2.97 -4.68
N LEU A 511 -25.38 4.16 -5.11
CA LEU A 511 -24.86 4.84 -6.28
C LEU A 511 -23.82 5.88 -5.83
N SER A 512 -22.64 5.80 -6.40
CA SER A 512 -21.43 6.53 -6.01
C SER A 512 -20.93 7.41 -7.15
N PRO A 513 -21.43 8.66 -7.30
CA PRO A 513 -20.92 9.60 -8.30
C PRO A 513 -19.53 10.10 -7.92
N ARG A 514 -18.72 10.42 -8.94
CA ARG A 514 -17.35 10.97 -8.81
C ARG A 514 -17.10 12.00 -9.88
N VAL A 515 -16.42 13.06 -9.49
CA VAL A 515 -16.04 14.15 -10.39
C VAL A 515 -14.65 14.66 -10.00
N LYS A 516 -13.75 14.75 -10.98
CA LYS A 516 -12.44 15.36 -10.86
C LYS A 516 -12.28 16.40 -11.96
N VAL A 517 -11.91 17.59 -11.57
CA VAL A 517 -11.56 18.68 -12.48
C VAL A 517 -10.09 18.97 -12.31
N SER A 518 -9.35 19.00 -13.43
CA SER A 518 -7.93 19.31 -13.43
C SER A 518 -7.64 20.46 -14.37
N PHE A 519 -6.78 21.36 -13.93
CA PHE A 519 -6.34 22.53 -14.68
C PHE A 519 -4.82 22.55 -14.78
N PHE A 520 -4.30 22.66 -15.99
CA PHE A 520 -2.88 22.61 -16.34
C PHE A 520 -2.48 23.91 -17.05
N PRO A 521 -2.24 25.02 -16.32
CA PRO A 521 -1.91 26.31 -16.95
C PRO A 521 -0.62 26.26 -17.76
N ASP A 522 0.28 25.39 -17.38
CA ASP A 522 1.56 25.08 -18.02
C ASP A 522 2.02 23.66 -17.63
N PRO A 523 3.08 23.11 -18.24
CA PRO A 523 3.58 21.77 -17.93
C PRO A 523 4.09 21.57 -16.48
N ALA A 524 4.49 22.68 -15.82
CA ALA A 524 5.01 22.62 -14.45
C ALA A 524 3.90 22.59 -13.40
N ASN A 525 2.73 23.15 -13.71
CA ASN A 525 1.69 23.39 -12.72
C ASN A 525 0.43 22.57 -13.00
N THR A 526 -0.09 21.94 -11.97
CA THR A 526 -1.37 21.21 -11.99
C THR A 526 -2.20 21.59 -10.78
N PHE A 527 -3.43 22.02 -10.99
CA PHE A 527 -4.43 22.20 -9.94
C PHE A 527 -5.55 21.21 -10.16
N TYR A 528 -6.08 20.62 -9.10
CA TYR A 528 -7.22 19.73 -9.22
C TYR A 528 -8.17 19.86 -8.03
N ALA A 529 -9.44 19.53 -8.27
CA ALA A 529 -10.46 19.35 -7.26
C ALA A 529 -11.22 18.05 -7.55
N TYR A 530 -11.57 17.34 -6.49
CA TYR A 530 -12.24 16.05 -6.55
C TYR A 530 -13.39 16.00 -5.55
N TYR A 531 -14.49 15.41 -5.97
CA TYR A 531 -15.56 14.92 -5.14
C TYR A 531 -15.88 13.48 -5.50
N GLY A 532 -16.02 12.63 -4.49
CA GLY A 532 -16.46 11.26 -4.68
C GLY A 532 -17.33 10.79 -3.53
N ARG A 533 -18.45 10.14 -3.86
CA ARG A 533 -19.18 9.32 -2.91
C ARG A 533 -18.61 7.93 -2.95
N LEU A 534 -18.33 7.32 -1.79
CA LEU A 534 -17.68 6.02 -1.69
C LEU A 534 -18.56 5.06 -0.90
N PHE A 535 -18.45 3.79 -1.20
CA PHE A 535 -19.15 2.70 -0.55
C PHE A 535 -18.12 1.62 -0.18
N VAL A 536 -18.00 1.32 1.11
CA VAL A 536 -17.05 0.35 1.64
C VAL A 536 -17.82 -0.75 2.34
N PRO A 537 -18.01 -1.89 1.69
CA PRO A 537 -18.64 -3.04 2.33
C PRO A 537 -17.70 -3.66 3.37
N THR A 538 -18.27 -4.24 4.41
CA THR A 538 -17.53 -5.09 5.34
C THR A 538 -17.24 -6.42 4.65
N ASN A 539 -15.99 -6.85 4.62
CA ASN A 539 -15.67 -8.16 4.07
C ASN A 539 -16.40 -9.27 4.85
N VAL A 540 -16.94 -10.24 4.14
CA VAL A 540 -17.64 -11.40 4.78
C VAL A 540 -16.72 -12.14 5.75
N GLU A 541 -15.43 -12.14 5.44
CA GLU A 541 -14.40 -12.78 6.27
C GLU A 541 -14.06 -12.02 7.56
N ASP A 542 -14.48 -10.75 7.71
CA ASP A 542 -14.29 -9.93 8.91
C ASP A 542 -15.54 -9.93 9.81
N LEU A 543 -16.68 -10.41 9.27
CA LEU A 543 -17.91 -10.57 10.02
C LEU A 543 -17.86 -11.81 10.91
N ARG A 544 -18.43 -11.70 12.11
CA ARG A 544 -18.50 -12.78 13.08
C ARG A 544 -19.92 -13.21 13.37
N ALA A 545 -20.15 -14.51 13.36
CA ALA A 545 -21.41 -15.08 13.74
C ALA A 545 -21.67 -15.00 15.27
N ILE A 546 -20.61 -14.95 16.06
CA ILE A 546 -20.69 -14.88 17.53
C ILE A 546 -21.19 -13.53 18.06
N THR A 547 -21.40 -12.55 17.21
CA THR A 547 -22.05 -11.28 17.59
C THR A 547 -23.45 -11.53 18.17
N SER A 548 -23.99 -12.72 17.99
CA SER A 548 -25.28 -13.14 18.54
C SER A 548 -25.22 -13.65 19.99
N ALA A 549 -24.17 -13.37 20.75
CA ALA A 549 -24.17 -13.65 22.19
C ALA A 549 -25.21 -12.75 22.88
N ALA A 550 -26.47 -12.89 22.46
CA ALA A 550 -27.64 -12.27 23.09
C ALA A 550 -27.77 -12.59 24.56
N ASP A 551 -27.05 -13.62 25.01
CA ASP A 551 -27.00 -14.04 26.41
C ASP A 551 -25.98 -13.24 27.24
N SER A 552 -25.10 -12.44 26.63
CA SER A 552 -24.04 -11.72 27.34
C SER A 552 -24.29 -10.23 27.58
N GLY A 553 -25.46 -9.68 27.18
CA GLY A 553 -25.75 -8.25 27.29
C GLY A 553 -25.00 -7.34 26.33
N VAL A 554 -24.28 -7.92 25.38
CA VAL A 554 -23.59 -7.17 24.30
C VAL A 554 -24.60 -6.77 23.22
N VAL A 555 -24.62 -5.50 22.82
CA VAL A 555 -25.52 -5.00 21.77
C VAL A 555 -25.07 -5.55 20.42
N THR A 556 -25.85 -6.47 19.90
CA THR A 556 -25.59 -7.10 18.61
C THR A 556 -26.30 -6.33 17.50
N ALA A 557 -25.63 -5.40 16.87
CA ALA A 557 -26.06 -4.84 15.60
C ALA A 557 -25.17 -5.39 14.48
N PRO A 558 -25.73 -5.66 13.30
CA PRO A 558 -24.89 -6.05 12.16
C PRO A 558 -23.97 -4.89 11.77
N THR A 559 -22.74 -5.20 11.40
CA THR A 559 -21.83 -4.20 10.84
C THR A 559 -22.29 -3.82 9.43
N LEU A 560 -22.59 -2.55 9.23
CA LEU A 560 -23.10 -1.99 7.97
C LEU A 560 -21.93 -1.42 7.16
N PRO A 561 -22.04 -1.41 5.82
CA PRO A 561 -21.07 -0.75 4.96
C PRO A 561 -20.86 0.73 5.29
N GLU A 562 -19.62 1.17 5.26
CA GLU A 562 -19.29 2.59 5.39
C GLU A 562 -19.72 3.36 4.14
N ARG A 563 -20.21 4.59 4.35
CA ARG A 563 -20.69 5.48 3.30
C ARG A 563 -20.06 6.85 3.47
N ASP A 564 -19.24 7.23 2.48
CA ASP A 564 -18.44 8.45 2.56
C ASP A 564 -18.86 9.48 1.54
N ASP A 565 -18.72 10.73 1.97
CA ASP A 565 -18.55 11.87 1.08
C ASP A 565 -17.10 12.37 1.23
N PHE A 566 -16.32 12.30 0.15
CA PHE A 566 -14.91 12.64 0.12
C PHE A 566 -14.65 13.83 -0.80
N TYR A 567 -13.97 14.84 -0.29
CA TYR A 567 -13.56 16.05 -0.99
C TYR A 567 -12.05 16.20 -0.93
N GLU A 568 -11.42 16.54 -2.03
CA GLU A 568 -10.00 16.82 -2.11
C GLU A 568 -9.72 17.94 -3.09
N MET A 569 -8.75 18.78 -2.76
CA MET A 569 -8.14 19.72 -3.68
C MET A 569 -6.63 19.64 -3.59
N GLY A 570 -5.95 19.83 -4.69
CA GLY A 570 -4.50 19.73 -4.68
C GLY A 570 -3.83 20.61 -5.74
N TYR A 571 -2.57 20.87 -5.46
CA TYR A 571 -1.64 21.58 -6.33
C TYR A 571 -0.35 20.78 -6.47
N ILE A 572 0.12 20.62 -7.69
CA ILE A 572 1.38 19.94 -7.99
C ILE A 572 2.26 20.90 -8.79
N HIS A 573 3.49 21.06 -8.31
CA HIS A 573 4.50 21.82 -9.02
C HIS A 573 5.70 20.94 -9.38
N ARG A 574 6.15 21.02 -10.62
CA ARG A 574 7.32 20.33 -11.15
C ARG A 574 8.44 21.34 -11.36
N PHE A 575 9.42 21.30 -10.46
CA PHE A 575 10.58 22.19 -10.56
C PHE A 575 11.54 21.74 -11.67
N PRO A 576 12.25 22.68 -12.30
CA PRO A 576 13.21 22.36 -13.39
C PRO A 576 14.32 21.40 -12.98
N PHE A 577 14.68 21.30 -11.72
CA PHE A 577 15.80 20.47 -11.23
C PHE A 577 15.38 19.05 -10.76
N GLY A 578 14.19 18.55 -11.16
CA GLY A 578 13.73 17.18 -10.88
C GLY A 578 13.05 16.95 -9.55
N VAL A 579 12.65 18.02 -8.91
CA VAL A 579 11.81 17.96 -7.73
C VAL A 579 10.34 18.13 -8.15
N VAL A 580 9.49 17.26 -7.63
CA VAL A 580 8.04 17.38 -7.74
C VAL A 580 7.49 17.61 -6.35
N ALA A 581 6.74 18.67 -6.16
CA ALA A 581 6.04 18.96 -4.92
C ALA A 581 4.52 18.88 -5.14
N LYS A 582 3.85 18.11 -4.30
CA LYS A 582 2.40 18.02 -4.22
C LYS A 582 1.94 18.56 -2.87
N LEU A 583 0.91 19.37 -2.87
CA LEU A 583 0.17 19.78 -1.69
C LEU A 583 -1.30 19.46 -1.92
N SER A 584 -1.93 18.76 -0.97
CA SER A 584 -3.37 18.48 -1.03
C SER A 584 -4.04 18.73 0.32
N ALA A 585 -5.30 19.12 0.27
CA ALA A 585 -6.18 19.23 1.42
C ALA A 585 -7.41 18.38 1.17
N TYR A 586 -7.87 17.66 2.19
CA TYR A 586 -8.99 16.75 2.06
C TYR A 586 -9.92 16.82 3.27
N HIS A 587 -11.17 16.45 3.02
CA HIS A 587 -12.21 16.26 4.03
C HIS A 587 -13.04 15.04 3.67
N LYS A 588 -13.19 14.09 4.62
CA LYS A 588 -14.04 12.92 4.52
C LYS A 588 -15.07 12.93 5.63
N ARG A 589 -16.30 12.55 5.29
CA ARG A 589 -17.39 12.31 6.24
C ARG A 589 -17.99 10.96 5.95
N SER A 590 -17.94 10.07 6.94
CA SER A 590 -18.55 8.74 6.90
C SER A 590 -19.78 8.67 7.79
N ALA A 591 -20.84 7.99 7.32
CA ALA A 591 -22.05 7.75 8.08
C ALA A 591 -22.81 6.53 7.54
N PRO A 592 -22.74 5.34 8.20
CA PRO A 592 -21.85 5.01 9.29
C PRO A 592 -20.42 4.91 8.81
N GLY A 593 -19.45 4.98 9.75
CA GLY A 593 -18.07 4.60 9.51
C GLY A 593 -17.81 3.16 9.98
N ILE A 594 -16.78 2.51 9.42
CA ILE A 594 -16.26 1.21 9.88
C ILE A 594 -14.99 1.45 10.68
N ASP A 595 -14.83 0.65 11.74
CA ASP A 595 -13.62 0.55 12.52
C ASP A 595 -13.45 -0.90 12.96
N ASP A 596 -12.23 -1.29 13.35
CA ASP A 596 -11.95 -2.62 13.83
C ASP A 596 -11.56 -2.60 15.31
N ASN A 597 -11.94 -3.63 16.01
CA ASN A 597 -11.57 -3.83 17.40
C ASN A 597 -10.96 -5.21 17.60
N THR A 598 -9.93 -5.26 18.42
CA THR A 598 -9.29 -6.52 18.81
C THR A 598 -9.87 -7.02 20.10
N VAL A 599 -10.19 -8.31 20.17
CA VAL A 599 -10.57 -8.95 21.43
C VAL A 599 -9.39 -8.86 22.40
N PRO A 600 -9.54 -8.22 23.58
CA PRO A 600 -8.43 -8.01 24.52
C PRO A 600 -7.66 -9.29 24.85
N GLY A 601 -6.33 -9.22 24.84
CA GLY A 601 -5.48 -10.38 25.13
C GLY A 601 -5.38 -11.41 24.00
N SER A 602 -5.94 -11.12 22.81
CA SER A 602 -5.88 -12.01 21.65
C SER A 602 -5.48 -11.27 20.37
N ALA A 603 -5.28 -12.00 19.28
CA ALA A 603 -5.12 -11.45 17.95
C ALA A 603 -6.42 -11.50 17.13
N ILE A 604 -7.56 -11.67 17.78
CA ILE A 604 -8.87 -11.84 17.15
C ILE A 604 -9.46 -10.46 16.89
N VAL A 605 -9.67 -10.11 15.61
CA VAL A 605 -10.23 -8.83 15.17
C VAL A 605 -11.73 -8.97 14.88
N THR A 606 -12.50 -7.92 15.13
CA THR A 606 -13.92 -7.80 14.77
C THR A 606 -14.24 -6.40 14.30
N SER A 607 -15.02 -6.30 13.23
CA SER A 607 -15.43 -5.00 12.70
C SER A 607 -16.61 -4.43 13.47
N VAL A 608 -16.61 -3.10 13.61
CA VAL A 608 -17.64 -2.30 14.30
C VAL A 608 -18.07 -1.12 13.44
N ASN A 609 -19.23 -0.54 13.75
CA ASN A 609 -19.64 0.73 13.19
C ASN A 609 -19.56 1.85 14.21
N ILE A 610 -19.01 2.97 13.81
CA ILE A 610 -19.11 4.27 14.47
C ILE A 610 -20.18 5.09 13.73
N ALA A 611 -21.14 5.69 14.45
CA ALA A 611 -22.27 6.37 13.82
C ALA A 611 -21.86 7.47 12.84
N GLN A 612 -20.78 8.20 13.14
CA GLN A 612 -20.12 9.11 12.21
C GLN A 612 -18.61 9.11 12.41
N ILE A 613 -17.86 9.19 11.31
CA ILE A 613 -16.42 9.47 11.31
C ILE A 613 -16.18 10.72 10.46
N ARG A 614 -15.25 11.56 10.88
CA ARG A 614 -14.73 12.67 10.09
C ARG A 614 -13.22 12.64 10.07
N VAL A 615 -12.67 12.83 8.87
CA VAL A 615 -11.21 12.92 8.68
C VAL A 615 -10.92 14.17 7.87
N THR A 616 -10.04 15.01 8.38
CA THR A 616 -9.64 16.24 7.70
C THR A 616 -8.13 16.37 7.77
N GLY A 617 -7.49 16.75 6.67
CA GLY A 617 -6.05 16.91 6.70
C GLY A 617 -5.48 17.69 5.53
N ILE A 618 -4.18 17.93 5.67
CA ILE A 618 -3.32 18.51 4.64
C ILE A 618 -2.12 17.58 4.48
N GLU A 619 -1.80 17.22 3.27
CA GLU A 619 -0.68 16.37 2.92
C GLU A 619 0.27 17.09 1.95
N SER A 620 1.56 16.89 2.16
CA SER A 620 2.60 17.34 1.24
C SER A 620 3.52 16.18 0.88
N VAL A 621 3.77 15.99 -0.40
CA VAL A 621 4.74 15.04 -0.93
C VAL A 621 5.76 15.82 -1.73
N ILE A 622 7.03 15.66 -1.40
CA ILE A 622 8.16 16.22 -2.16
C ILE A 622 8.98 15.04 -2.66
N GLU A 623 9.07 14.87 -3.95
CA GLU A 623 9.81 13.80 -4.63
C GLU A 623 11.05 14.37 -5.29
N ILE A 624 12.21 13.79 -5.02
CA ILE A 624 13.47 14.11 -5.68
C ILE A 624 13.78 12.98 -6.64
N ARG A 625 13.54 13.22 -7.93
CA ARG A 625 13.79 12.21 -8.97
C ARG A 625 15.27 12.07 -9.24
N PRO A 626 15.76 10.84 -9.55
CA PRO A 626 17.19 10.61 -9.74
C PRO A 626 17.71 11.31 -11.01
N ARG A 627 18.51 12.36 -10.81
CA ARG A 627 19.23 13.08 -11.88
C ARG A 627 20.73 13.07 -11.69
N GLY A 628 21.17 12.59 -10.57
CA GLY A 628 22.53 12.45 -10.15
C GLY A 628 22.60 11.27 -9.19
N PRO A 629 23.54 11.31 -8.24
CA PRO A 629 23.69 10.23 -7.29
C PRO A 629 22.61 10.21 -6.20
N VAL A 630 21.75 11.22 -6.09
CA VAL A 630 20.76 11.39 -5.01
C VAL A 630 19.34 11.27 -5.57
N SER A 631 18.51 10.48 -4.90
CA SER A 631 17.07 10.45 -5.06
C SER A 631 16.41 10.36 -3.68
N GLY A 632 15.13 10.62 -3.58
CA GLY A 632 14.43 10.53 -2.30
C GLY A 632 13.05 11.16 -2.32
N TYR A 633 12.41 11.17 -1.14
CA TYR A 633 11.12 11.82 -0.96
C TYR A 633 10.94 12.30 0.48
N LEU A 634 10.03 13.23 0.65
CA LEU A 634 9.54 13.70 1.94
C LEU A 634 8.00 13.68 1.90
N ASN A 635 7.40 12.88 2.74
CA ASN A 635 5.97 12.80 2.97
C ASN A 635 5.64 13.48 4.30
N LEU A 636 4.72 14.42 4.29
CA LEU A 636 4.24 15.13 5.47
C LEU A 636 2.72 15.07 5.49
N ALA A 637 2.12 14.68 6.60
CA ALA A 637 0.67 14.71 6.79
C ALA A 637 0.30 15.34 8.13
N LEU A 638 -0.59 16.32 8.06
CA LEU A 638 -1.33 16.88 9.19
C LEU A 638 -2.76 16.39 9.07
N SER A 639 -3.21 15.53 9.97
CA SER A 639 -4.53 14.93 9.92
C SER A 639 -5.24 14.96 11.26
N HIS A 640 -6.56 14.90 11.21
CA HIS A 640 -7.42 14.73 12.37
C HIS A 640 -8.53 13.76 12.01
N ALA A 641 -8.55 12.60 12.68
CA ALA A 641 -9.58 11.60 12.57
C ALA A 641 -10.36 11.49 13.89
N TYR A 642 -11.67 11.66 13.84
CA TYR A 642 -12.52 11.63 15.03
C TYR A 642 -13.88 11.04 14.72
N GLY A 643 -14.41 10.29 15.70
CA GLY A 643 -15.69 9.61 15.65
C GLY A 643 -16.74 10.29 16.50
N HIS A 644 -17.99 10.00 16.20
CA HIS A 644 -19.15 10.34 17.02
C HIS A 644 -19.98 9.08 17.26
N GLY A 645 -20.20 8.75 18.54
CA GLY A 645 -20.97 7.58 18.89
C GLY A 645 -22.46 7.60 18.53
N PRO A 646 -23.21 6.54 18.72
CA PRO A 646 -22.75 5.30 19.36
C PRO A 646 -21.83 4.47 18.48
N ILE A 647 -21.09 3.53 19.12
CA ILE A 647 -20.39 2.43 18.46
C ILE A 647 -21.30 1.20 18.53
N THR A 648 -21.44 0.47 17.45
CA THR A 648 -22.31 -0.72 17.33
C THR A 648 -21.59 -1.86 16.61
N GLY A 649 -22.00 -3.09 16.90
CA GLY A 649 -21.34 -4.30 16.35
C GLY A 649 -20.19 -4.78 17.25
N GLY A 650 -19.57 -5.91 16.89
CA GLY A 650 -18.45 -6.49 17.61
C GLY A 650 -18.77 -6.92 19.06
N PHE A 651 -17.75 -6.91 19.90
CA PHE A 651 -17.81 -7.32 21.33
C PHE A 651 -17.84 -6.12 22.29
N PHE A 652 -18.49 -5.04 21.95
CA PHE A 652 -18.49 -3.86 22.80
C PHE A 652 -19.44 -3.94 23.98
N PRO A 653 -19.02 -3.43 25.17
CA PRO A 653 -19.95 -3.22 26.28
C PRO A 653 -20.99 -2.15 25.94
N ALA A 654 -22.13 -2.20 26.61
CA ALA A 654 -23.28 -1.30 26.39
C ALA A 654 -22.98 0.22 26.58
N SER A 655 -21.85 0.59 27.19
CA SER A 655 -21.41 1.96 27.43
C SER A 655 -20.44 2.42 26.34
N THR A 656 -20.96 2.79 25.17
CA THR A 656 -20.14 3.40 24.12
C THR A 656 -20.17 4.92 24.20
N PRO A 657 -19.14 5.65 23.70
CA PRO A 657 -19.16 7.10 23.63
C PRO A 657 -20.40 7.61 22.89
N THR A 658 -21.07 8.62 23.44
CA THR A 658 -22.25 9.25 22.80
C THR A 658 -21.94 10.59 22.17
N GLY A 659 -20.71 11.10 22.32
CA GLY A 659 -20.22 12.38 21.80
C GLY A 659 -19.12 12.19 20.76
N TRP A 660 -18.42 13.28 20.48
CA TRP A 660 -17.21 13.28 19.65
C TRP A 660 -15.99 12.81 20.44
N PHE A 661 -15.18 11.95 19.84
CA PHE A 661 -13.92 11.43 20.40
C PHE A 661 -12.87 11.26 19.30
N ASP A 662 -11.60 11.41 19.65
CA ASP A 662 -10.51 11.12 18.71
C ASP A 662 -10.41 9.61 18.48
N LEU A 663 -10.20 9.18 17.23
CA LEU A 663 -9.95 7.75 16.96
C LEU A 663 -8.58 7.34 17.52
N ASP A 664 -8.46 6.10 17.93
CA ASP A 664 -7.26 5.57 18.57
C ASP A 664 -6.01 5.58 17.67
N HIS A 665 -6.19 5.62 16.36
CA HIS A 665 -5.13 5.75 15.37
C HIS A 665 -4.94 7.21 14.87
N ASP A 666 -5.57 8.20 15.51
CA ASP A 666 -5.35 9.62 15.17
C ASP A 666 -3.93 10.05 15.55
N GLN A 667 -3.10 10.27 14.56
CA GLN A 667 -1.78 10.87 14.68
C GLN A 667 -1.76 12.20 13.95
N ARG A 668 -1.73 13.29 14.70
CA ARG A 668 -1.88 14.65 14.16
C ARG A 668 -0.82 15.06 13.17
N LEU A 669 0.40 14.60 13.35
CA LEU A 669 1.52 14.85 12.44
C LEU A 669 2.28 13.55 12.22
N SER A 670 2.38 13.15 10.96
CA SER A 670 3.29 12.11 10.51
C SER A 670 4.24 12.66 9.44
N ALA A 671 5.48 12.20 9.49
CA ALA A 671 6.46 12.56 8.49
C ALA A 671 7.38 11.37 8.18
N VAL A 672 7.64 11.17 6.89
CA VAL A 672 8.63 10.18 6.42
C VAL A 672 9.55 10.87 5.43
N ALA A 673 10.84 10.82 5.70
CA ALA A 673 11.87 11.32 4.79
C ALA A 673 12.81 10.19 4.40
N SER A 674 12.95 9.94 3.11
CA SER A 674 13.86 8.93 2.58
C SER A 674 14.81 9.54 1.57
N ALA A 675 16.08 9.14 1.62
CA ALA A 675 17.11 9.54 0.68
C ALA A 675 17.98 8.35 0.31
N VAL A 676 18.30 8.25 -0.97
CA VAL A 676 19.21 7.23 -1.52
C VAL A 676 20.34 7.95 -2.22
N TYR A 677 21.56 7.64 -1.82
CA TYR A 677 22.78 8.06 -2.50
C TYR A 677 23.38 6.87 -3.23
N SER A 678 23.48 6.95 -4.54
CA SER A 678 24.00 5.87 -5.38
C SER A 678 25.13 6.39 -6.26
N VAL A 679 26.31 5.82 -6.09
CA VAL A 679 27.48 6.17 -6.91
C VAL A 679 28.23 4.90 -7.35
N ASN A 680 28.38 4.74 -8.66
CA ASN A 680 29.01 3.53 -9.25
C ASN A 680 28.32 2.23 -8.79
N ARG A 681 28.98 1.49 -7.89
CA ARG A 681 28.54 0.19 -7.36
C ARG A 681 28.09 0.25 -5.91
N PHE A 682 28.21 1.42 -5.28
CA PHE A 682 27.84 1.67 -3.89
C PHE A 682 26.50 2.38 -3.82
N PHE A 683 25.67 2.02 -2.83
CA PHE A 683 24.55 2.81 -2.42
C PHE A 683 24.47 2.92 -0.90
N LEU A 684 23.92 4.03 -0.46
CA LEU A 684 23.54 4.31 0.93
C LEU A 684 22.10 4.82 0.90
N SER A 685 21.23 4.24 1.71
CA SER A 685 19.84 4.68 1.88
C SER A 685 19.58 5.01 3.34
N THR A 686 18.79 6.03 3.58
CA THR A 686 18.33 6.41 4.92
C THR A 686 16.85 6.74 4.87
N THR A 687 16.13 6.34 5.92
CA THR A 687 14.70 6.65 6.09
C THR A 687 14.46 7.09 7.53
N GLY A 688 14.00 8.34 7.71
CA GLY A 688 13.55 8.87 8.99
C GLY A 688 12.03 8.86 9.06
N ILE A 689 11.48 8.34 10.14
CA ILE A 689 10.05 8.26 10.41
C ILE A 689 9.75 9.02 11.70
N TYR A 690 8.87 10.01 11.62
CA TYR A 690 8.40 10.79 12.77
C TYR A 690 6.89 10.65 12.95
N GLY A 691 6.47 10.41 14.19
CA GLY A 691 5.08 10.41 14.61
C GLY A 691 4.86 11.34 15.79
N SER A 692 3.78 12.13 15.78
CA SER A 692 3.45 13.01 16.94
C SER A 692 2.84 12.24 18.12
N GLY A 693 2.69 10.93 18.00
CA GLY A 693 2.03 10.05 18.94
C GLY A 693 0.56 9.80 18.60
N LEU A 694 0.14 8.56 18.78
CA LEU A 694 -1.26 8.13 18.62
C LEU A 694 -2.10 8.55 19.82
N THR A 695 -3.39 8.72 19.60
CA THR A 695 -4.38 8.89 20.67
C THR A 695 -4.71 7.53 21.26
N ASN A 696 -4.85 7.43 22.59
CA ASN A 696 -5.25 6.20 23.24
C ASN A 696 -6.77 5.97 23.31
N GLY A 697 -7.56 6.86 22.76
CA GLY A 697 -9.02 6.79 22.81
C GLY A 697 -9.65 7.10 24.16
N LEU A 698 -8.94 6.98 25.27
CA LEU A 698 -9.44 7.22 26.61
C LEU A 698 -8.45 7.95 27.51
N GLU A 699 -9.01 8.56 28.56
CA GLU A 699 -8.31 9.31 29.56
C GLU A 699 -7.42 8.38 30.41
N VAL A 700 -6.11 8.64 30.40
CA VAL A 700 -5.17 7.97 31.30
C VAL A 700 -4.90 8.92 32.46
N ASP A 701 -5.29 8.53 33.68
CA ASP A 701 -4.96 9.29 34.88
C ASP A 701 -3.48 9.09 35.21
N ALA A 702 -2.68 10.16 35.09
CA ALA A 702 -1.26 10.12 35.40
C ALA A 702 -0.96 9.75 36.86
N SER A 703 -1.95 9.85 37.73
CA SER A 703 -1.83 9.50 39.15
C SER A 703 -2.20 8.05 39.45
N ASP A 704 -2.68 7.30 38.47
CA ASP A 704 -3.05 5.90 38.65
C ASP A 704 -1.80 5.06 39.00
N PRO A 705 -1.74 4.51 40.22
CA PRO A 705 -0.58 3.70 40.67
C PRO A 705 -0.45 2.36 39.92
N THR A 706 -1.47 1.95 39.17
CA THR A 706 -1.44 0.73 38.36
C THR A 706 -0.82 0.93 37.00
N LEU A 707 -0.60 2.20 36.57
CA LEU A 707 0.11 2.49 35.33
C LEU A 707 1.52 1.94 35.39
N PRO A 708 1.97 1.21 34.39
CA PRO A 708 3.34 0.76 34.29
C PRO A 708 4.32 1.94 34.37
N HIS A 709 5.49 1.77 34.97
CA HIS A 709 6.51 2.81 35.14
C HIS A 709 6.84 3.54 33.83
N TYR A 710 6.92 2.81 32.74
CA TYR A 710 7.15 3.37 31.40
C TYR A 710 6.01 4.29 30.93
N GLY A 711 4.77 4.09 31.40
CA GLY A 711 3.64 4.93 31.05
C GLY A 711 3.88 6.40 31.40
N THR A 712 4.40 6.69 32.60
CA THR A 712 4.68 8.08 33.05
C THR A 712 5.77 8.77 32.24
N GLY A 713 6.68 8.01 31.62
CA GLY A 713 7.78 8.51 30.79
C GLY A 713 7.40 8.73 29.32
N LEU A 714 6.53 7.90 28.78
CA LEU A 714 6.24 7.80 27.33
C LEU A 714 4.87 8.35 26.93
N PHE A 715 3.97 8.62 27.87
CA PHE A 715 2.73 9.34 27.61
C PHE A 715 2.89 10.85 27.70
N ASP A 716 2.18 11.58 26.87
CA ASP A 716 2.04 13.03 26.98
C ASP A 716 0.69 13.37 27.64
N PHE A 717 0.69 13.36 28.96
CA PHE A 717 -0.50 13.68 29.75
C PHE A 717 -1.02 15.12 29.59
N ASN A 718 -0.19 16.03 29.05
CA ASN A 718 -0.59 17.42 28.83
C ASN A 718 -1.40 17.63 27.57
N SER A 719 -1.31 16.72 26.61
CA SER A 719 -2.05 16.76 25.34
C SER A 719 -3.23 15.77 25.28
N GLY A 720 -3.69 15.31 26.44
CA GLY A 720 -4.87 14.45 26.57
C GLY A 720 -4.66 13.08 25.92
N TYR A 721 -4.07 12.14 26.66
CA TYR A 721 -4.06 10.71 26.36
C TYR A 721 -3.30 10.24 25.13
N LYS A 722 -2.38 11.03 24.61
CA LYS A 722 -1.48 10.69 23.51
C LYS A 722 -0.21 10.04 24.03
N VAL A 723 0.30 9.06 23.28
CA VAL A 723 1.69 8.66 23.48
C VAL A 723 2.63 9.76 23.04
N LYS A 724 3.86 9.79 23.57
CA LYS A 724 4.84 10.79 23.14
C LYS A 724 5.19 10.66 21.67
N SER A 725 5.57 11.78 21.08
CA SER A 725 6.16 11.78 19.75
C SER A 725 7.42 10.92 19.70
N ASN A 726 7.61 10.24 18.60
CA ASN A 726 8.75 9.38 18.35
C ASN A 726 9.46 9.75 17.04
N PHE A 727 10.73 9.38 16.97
CA PHE A 727 11.51 9.46 15.75
C PHE A 727 12.38 8.21 15.63
N VAL A 728 12.27 7.55 14.48
CA VAL A 728 13.04 6.36 14.14
C VAL A 728 13.87 6.66 12.90
N LEU A 729 15.14 6.28 12.91
CA LEU A 729 16.04 6.38 11.76
C LEU A 729 16.51 5.00 11.36
N ASP A 730 16.31 4.67 10.08
CA ASP A 730 16.75 3.44 9.46
C ASP A 730 17.85 3.73 8.43
N LEU A 731 18.83 2.85 8.32
CA LEU A 731 19.96 2.94 7.37
C LEU A 731 20.12 1.63 6.60
N SER A 732 20.52 1.75 5.35
CA SER A 732 20.93 0.61 4.54
C SER A 732 22.11 1.00 3.65
N ALA A 733 23.09 0.11 3.52
CA ALA A 733 24.23 0.30 2.62
C ALA A 733 24.56 -0.99 1.90
N GLY A 734 24.94 -0.90 0.62
CA GLY A 734 25.30 -2.05 -0.17
C GLY A 734 26.30 -1.75 -1.27
N TYR A 735 26.95 -2.80 -1.75
CA TYR A 735 27.95 -2.74 -2.82
C TYR A 735 27.74 -3.86 -3.83
N SER A 736 27.75 -3.53 -5.12
CA SER A 736 27.58 -4.50 -6.21
C SER A 736 28.93 -4.99 -6.73
N ILE A 737 29.18 -6.29 -6.65
CA ILE A 737 30.41 -6.97 -7.11
C ILE A 737 30.04 -7.78 -8.36
N ILE A 738 30.74 -7.58 -9.46
CA ILE A 738 30.53 -8.34 -10.70
C ILE A 738 31.53 -9.51 -10.72
N LEU A 739 31.03 -10.74 -10.72
CA LEU A 739 31.83 -11.98 -10.72
C LEU A 739 31.33 -12.91 -11.83
N GLY A 740 32.14 -13.13 -12.88
CA GLY A 740 31.82 -14.10 -13.91
C GLY A 740 30.46 -13.94 -14.61
N GLY A 741 29.97 -12.69 -14.76
CA GLY A 741 28.67 -12.41 -15.35
C GLY A 741 27.49 -12.40 -14.35
N ALA A 742 27.73 -12.75 -13.09
CA ALA A 742 26.77 -12.57 -12.00
C ALA A 742 27.05 -11.28 -11.22
N VAL A 743 26.02 -10.68 -10.64
CA VAL A 743 26.11 -9.55 -9.73
C VAL A 743 25.84 -10.03 -8.31
N VAL A 744 26.85 -9.94 -7.45
CA VAL A 744 26.75 -10.27 -6.02
C VAL A 744 26.65 -8.96 -5.25
N ARG A 745 25.62 -8.83 -4.39
CA ARG A 745 25.38 -7.60 -3.61
C ARG A 745 25.25 -7.92 -2.11
N PRO A 746 26.33 -7.77 -1.32
CA PRO A 746 26.20 -7.68 0.13
C PRO A 746 25.55 -6.35 0.51
N GLN A 747 24.67 -6.39 1.51
CA GLN A 747 23.87 -5.27 1.97
C GLN A 747 23.65 -5.36 3.47
N LEU A 748 23.92 -4.27 4.18
CA LEU A 748 23.68 -4.14 5.61
C LEU A 748 22.49 -3.23 5.84
N TYR A 749 21.58 -3.66 6.69
CA TYR A 749 20.44 -2.88 7.19
C TYR A 749 20.62 -2.65 8.69
N VAL A 750 20.26 -1.46 9.14
CA VAL A 750 20.18 -1.09 10.55
C VAL A 750 18.88 -0.32 10.75
N ASN A 751 17.91 -0.95 11.40
CA ASN A 751 16.66 -0.31 11.77
C ASN A 751 16.77 0.27 13.17
N ASN A 752 16.11 1.39 13.42
CA ASN A 752 16.14 2.14 14.68
C ASN A 752 17.57 2.41 15.15
N VAL A 753 18.36 3.11 14.35
CA VAL A 753 19.80 3.35 14.55
C VAL A 753 20.08 3.93 15.93
N PHE A 754 19.21 4.80 16.43
CA PHE A 754 19.37 5.46 17.73
C PHE A 754 18.90 4.61 18.91
N ASP A 755 18.33 3.42 18.64
CA ASP A 755 17.72 2.56 19.66
C ASP A 755 16.66 3.32 20.49
N SER A 756 15.87 4.12 19.76
CA SER A 756 14.83 4.94 20.40
C SER A 756 13.78 4.04 21.02
N GLU A 757 13.49 4.25 22.29
CA GLU A 757 12.39 3.65 23.01
C GLU A 757 11.14 4.49 22.81
N TYR A 758 10.03 3.88 22.40
CA TYR A 758 8.77 4.57 22.17
C TYR A 758 7.57 3.61 22.26
N LEU A 759 6.40 4.16 22.54
CA LEU A 759 5.14 3.46 22.45
C LEU A 759 4.54 3.69 21.07
N LEU A 760 4.01 2.65 20.47
CA LEU A 760 3.09 2.73 19.34
C LEU A 760 1.67 2.99 19.81
N LYS A 761 1.23 2.27 20.85
CA LYS A 761 -0.09 2.37 21.47
C LYS A 761 0.03 2.21 22.98
N GLY A 762 -0.81 2.91 23.73
CA GLY A 762 -0.93 2.69 25.18
C GLY A 762 -1.89 1.54 25.51
N ALA A 763 -1.95 1.17 26.79
CA ALA A 763 -2.55 -0.05 27.29
C ALA A 763 -4.08 -0.22 27.15
N PHE A 764 -4.81 0.68 26.52
CA PHE A 764 -6.24 0.81 26.81
C PHE A 764 -7.17 -0.29 26.25
N PHE A 765 -7.02 -0.76 25.00
CA PHE A 765 -7.93 -1.77 24.41
C PHE A 765 -7.31 -3.14 24.16
N SER A 766 -6.01 -3.22 23.96
CA SER A 766 -5.34 -4.47 23.58
C SER A 766 -3.96 -4.63 24.23
N GLY A 767 -3.70 -3.93 25.31
CA GLY A 767 -2.38 -3.86 25.92
C GLY A 767 -1.49 -2.80 25.26
N ALA A 768 -0.38 -2.44 25.93
CA ALA A 768 0.61 -1.54 25.40
C ALA A 768 1.34 -2.21 24.21
N SER A 769 1.79 -1.43 23.24
CA SER A 769 2.69 -1.88 22.19
C SER A 769 3.88 -0.97 22.08
N VAL A 770 5.05 -1.58 22.14
CA VAL A 770 6.33 -0.93 22.19
C VAL A 770 6.95 -0.96 20.81
N GLY A 771 7.58 0.15 20.40
CA GLY A 771 8.33 0.20 19.15
C GLY A 771 9.50 -0.80 19.14
N ARG A 772 9.81 -1.34 17.98
CA ARG A 772 10.91 -2.29 17.82
C ARG A 772 12.24 -1.66 18.21
N PRO A 773 13.07 -2.36 19.01
CA PRO A 773 14.42 -1.91 19.34
C PRO A 773 15.31 -1.98 18.09
N ARG A 774 16.53 -1.45 18.20
CA ARG A 774 17.53 -1.52 17.14
C ARG A 774 17.75 -2.95 16.66
N SER A 775 17.69 -3.12 15.35
CA SER A 775 17.99 -4.40 14.71
C SER A 775 18.95 -4.22 13.55
N MET A 776 19.76 -5.26 13.32
CA MET A 776 20.71 -5.31 12.22
C MET A 776 20.47 -6.55 11.37
N GLN A 777 20.66 -6.43 10.08
CA GLN A 777 20.52 -7.53 9.12
C GLN A 777 21.60 -7.44 8.04
N LEU A 778 22.27 -8.53 7.78
CA LEU A 778 23.18 -8.70 6.64
C LEU A 778 22.50 -9.57 5.59
N ARG A 779 22.34 -9.04 4.39
CA ARG A 779 21.78 -9.72 3.22
C ARG A 779 22.84 -9.88 2.15
N VAL A 780 22.84 -11.00 1.46
CA VAL A 780 23.62 -11.22 0.24
C VAL A 780 22.67 -11.68 -0.86
N SER A 781 22.64 -10.96 -1.96
CA SER A 781 21.88 -11.35 -3.15
C SER A 781 22.82 -11.61 -4.32
N VAL A 782 22.42 -12.56 -5.18
CA VAL A 782 23.14 -12.95 -6.40
C VAL A 782 22.14 -12.95 -7.55
N ALA A 783 22.41 -12.19 -8.59
CA ALA A 783 21.59 -12.10 -9.79
C ALA A 783 22.42 -12.46 -11.03
N ARG A 784 21.82 -13.24 -11.97
CA ARG A 784 22.45 -13.66 -13.21
C ARG A 784 21.47 -13.63 -14.38
#